data_757612ede8904c6826544622f4aac08e
#
_entry.id   757612ede8904c6826544622f4aac08e
#
_cell.length_a   1.000
_cell.length_b   1.000
_cell.length_c   1.000
_cell.angle_alpha   90.00
_cell.angle_beta   90.00
_cell.angle_gamma   90.00
#
_symmetry.space_group_name_H-M   'P 1'
#
loop_
_entity.id
_entity.type
_entity.pdbx_description
1 polymer ?
#
loop_
_entity_poly.entity_id
_entity_poly.type
_entity_poly.pdbx_seq_one_letter_code
_entity_poly.pdbx_strand_id
1 'polypeptide(L)'
;WPAWPRGPIQAVIHSRVDRGDYTVEKVYFSSLAGHYVTGSLYRPKADRPTSKRRPGILCPHGHWPEGRFYDAGTDKAAEQLKRGAEMFEAGARYPLQARMVQLARMGCVVFHYDMVGYADSRALPHRSGFGDVGAVLRLQNLMGLQTFNSIRALDFLESLPDVDRKRIAVTGASGGGTQTFMLCALDTRPSVAFPAVMVSTGMQGGCVCENCCFLRTGINNITIAALFAPRPMALSGANDWTIDIETKGLPELKAVYGFYGKADLIDAKCYPRFGHNYNQVSRELMYSWMNRHLKLGGKEPIRERDFKPIVPGDLKVFDVEHPQPRDAMTLEQYRVFQTRLIEGQYAKLLSGARKGLKEYRRVVGSAARVLLAGTPSTGYSASGIARGKLSGGGTFETGTVTRTGLGHAIPWTLLTPAKGPGPSLVAWFDGLGKAALFDEQGKPIPAVRRLLDAGHSVLSADVYLTGELTRDGKPVTRVDTHGSFVGYTYGYNLPPLTHRIRDVLTVVSAFTTKLSAAVNGGQGGRIGVHLVGTGGAGTWVVLARAVMSRGRASRGVTIADVGGFSFSKITRRDDPMLLPGALKYGGLGGLAALAAPSVLVLGGTEGVPKSELSPLRRIYDVADGELSIKAGSISADSVAFMILGR
;
A
#
# COMPACT_ATOMS: atom_id res chain seq x y z
N TRP A 1 10.63 -2.55 -3.18
CA TRP A 1 11.51 -2.33 -2.05
C TRP A 1 11.98 -3.62 -1.51
N PRO A 2 13.21 -3.64 -0.91
CA PRO A 2 13.88 -4.89 -0.66
C PRO A 2 13.00 -5.82 0.16
N ALA A 3 12.96 -7.05 -0.33
CA ALA A 3 12.28 -8.13 0.34
C ALA A 3 12.85 -8.28 1.76
N TRP A 4 12.02 -8.68 2.69
CA TRP A 4 12.51 -9.16 3.97
C TRP A 4 13.49 -10.31 3.74
N PRO A 5 14.50 -10.48 4.60
CA PRO A 5 15.51 -11.52 4.40
C PRO A 5 14.85 -12.90 4.28
N ARG A 6 15.12 -13.61 3.21
CA ARG A 6 14.68 -14.99 3.00
C ARG A 6 15.88 -15.90 3.19
N GLY A 7 16.02 -16.47 4.38
CA GLY A 7 16.92 -17.59 4.62
C GLY A 7 16.31 -18.92 4.15
N PRO A 8 17.06 -20.02 4.13
CA PRO A 8 16.52 -21.35 3.89
C PRO A 8 15.45 -21.68 4.94
N ILE A 9 14.45 -22.47 4.55
CA ILE A 9 13.46 -22.99 5.50
C ILE A 9 14.09 -24.14 6.28
N GLN A 10 14.17 -23.96 7.59
CA GLN A 10 14.56 -25.00 8.54
C GLN A 10 13.31 -25.39 9.34
N ALA A 11 12.50 -26.26 8.75
CA ALA A 11 11.24 -26.67 9.36
C ALA A 11 11.45 -27.87 10.30
N VAL A 12 10.82 -27.79 11.46
CA VAL A 12 10.62 -28.95 12.35
C VAL A 12 9.25 -29.55 12.03
N ILE A 13 9.24 -30.81 11.62
CA ILE A 13 8.04 -31.60 11.32
C ILE A 13 8.04 -32.78 12.30
N HIS A 14 6.98 -32.90 13.11
CA HIS A 14 6.94 -33.89 14.19
C HIS A 14 5.52 -34.42 14.46
N SER A 15 5.39 -35.37 15.39
CA SER A 15 4.11 -35.88 15.95
C SER A 15 3.12 -36.31 14.86
N ARG A 16 3.51 -37.28 14.04
CA ARG A 16 2.67 -37.79 12.96
C ARG A 16 1.48 -38.60 13.50
N VAL A 17 0.28 -38.15 13.13
CA VAL A 17 -1.00 -38.84 13.43
C VAL A 17 -1.48 -39.55 12.17
N ASP A 18 -1.66 -40.89 12.25
CA ASP A 18 -2.20 -41.70 11.16
C ASP A 18 -3.75 -41.73 11.24
N ARG A 19 -4.40 -41.46 10.12
CA ARG A 19 -5.87 -41.42 9.97
C ARG A 19 -6.39 -42.40 8.92
N GLY A 20 -5.61 -43.41 8.59
CA GLY A 20 -5.95 -44.45 7.60
C GLY A 20 -5.61 -44.02 6.17
N ASP A 21 -6.37 -43.13 5.59
CA ASP A 21 -6.19 -42.63 4.21
C ASP A 21 -5.35 -41.34 4.11
N TYR A 22 -5.04 -40.70 5.23
CA TYR A 22 -4.14 -39.55 5.32
C TYR A 22 -3.39 -39.51 6.65
N THR A 23 -2.36 -38.65 6.71
CA THR A 23 -1.62 -38.37 7.96
C THR A 23 -1.63 -36.88 8.24
N VAL A 24 -1.50 -36.50 9.52
CA VAL A 24 -1.35 -35.12 9.95
C VAL A 24 -0.07 -34.98 10.77
N GLU A 25 0.75 -34.02 10.45
CA GLU A 25 2.01 -33.71 11.14
C GLU A 25 1.98 -32.26 11.63
N LYS A 26 2.61 -32.01 12.78
CA LYS A 26 2.81 -30.69 13.36
C LYS A 26 4.04 -30.04 12.74
N VAL A 27 3.95 -28.74 12.44
CA VAL A 27 5.03 -28.02 11.75
C VAL A 27 5.27 -26.66 12.37
N TYR A 28 6.54 -26.30 12.56
CA TYR A 28 6.93 -24.91 12.75
C TYR A 28 8.26 -24.60 12.05
N PHE A 29 8.44 -23.35 11.67
CA PHE A 29 9.69 -22.83 11.09
C PHE A 29 9.78 -21.31 11.28
N SER A 30 10.99 -20.79 11.28
CA SER A 30 11.22 -19.34 11.31
C SER A 30 10.91 -18.72 9.95
N SER A 31 9.97 -17.77 9.91
CA SER A 31 9.73 -16.94 8.72
C SER A 31 10.71 -15.76 8.67
N LEU A 32 10.98 -15.19 9.83
CA LEU A 32 12.00 -14.18 10.11
C LEU A 32 12.72 -14.59 11.40
N ALA A 33 13.93 -14.09 11.62
CA ALA A 33 14.63 -14.31 12.88
C ALA A 33 13.69 -13.98 14.06
N GLY A 34 13.47 -14.94 14.94
CA GLY A 34 12.60 -14.81 16.11
C GLY A 34 11.08 -14.73 15.84
N HIS A 35 10.62 -14.92 14.59
CA HIS A 35 9.19 -15.02 14.29
C HIS A 35 8.87 -16.33 13.58
N TYR A 36 7.94 -17.10 14.15
CA TYR A 36 7.66 -18.47 13.74
C TYR A 36 6.28 -18.60 13.11
N VAL A 37 6.23 -19.36 12.01
CA VAL A 37 5.00 -19.87 11.42
C VAL A 37 4.78 -21.28 11.94
N THR A 38 3.58 -21.54 12.43
CA THR A 38 3.11 -22.83 12.94
C THR A 38 1.98 -23.36 12.08
N GLY A 39 1.73 -24.68 12.09
CA GLY A 39 0.64 -25.23 11.28
C GLY A 39 0.55 -26.76 11.34
N SER A 40 -0.42 -27.27 10.59
CA SER A 40 -0.63 -28.72 10.39
C SER A 40 -0.42 -29.08 8.93
N LEU A 41 0.37 -30.13 8.69
CA LEU A 41 0.68 -30.67 7.37
C LEU A 41 -0.10 -31.97 7.17
N TYR A 42 -1.04 -31.96 6.23
CA TYR A 42 -1.84 -33.13 5.87
C TYR A 42 -1.22 -33.77 4.62
N ARG A 43 -0.99 -35.09 4.68
CA ARG A 43 -0.44 -35.85 3.56
C ARG A 43 -1.34 -37.01 3.19
N PRO A 44 -1.60 -37.27 1.92
CA PRO A 44 -2.31 -38.46 1.49
C PRO A 44 -1.46 -39.71 1.78
N LYS A 45 -2.08 -40.75 2.30
CA LYS A 45 -1.47 -42.06 2.47
C LYS A 45 -1.79 -42.88 1.22
N ALA A 46 -0.78 -43.29 0.51
CA ALA A 46 -0.94 -44.15 -0.66
C ALA A 46 -0.91 -45.62 -0.23
N ASP A 47 -1.74 -46.43 -0.84
CA ASP A 47 -1.73 -47.89 -0.64
C ASP A 47 -0.40 -48.53 -1.09
N ARG A 48 0.33 -47.84 -1.99
CA ARG A 48 1.68 -48.20 -2.45
C ARG A 48 2.59 -46.99 -2.50
N PRO A 49 3.89 -47.12 -2.21
CA PRO A 49 4.84 -46.04 -2.40
C PRO A 49 4.79 -45.54 -3.85
N THR A 50 4.70 -44.23 -4.03
CA THR A 50 4.73 -43.58 -5.34
C THR A 50 5.94 -42.68 -5.44
N SER A 51 6.66 -42.76 -6.54
CA SER A 51 7.76 -41.84 -6.88
C SER A 51 7.25 -40.51 -7.43
N LYS A 52 5.96 -40.40 -7.72
CA LYS A 52 5.37 -39.19 -8.30
C LYS A 52 5.12 -38.14 -7.22
N ARG A 53 5.64 -36.93 -7.44
CA ARG A 53 5.35 -35.77 -6.61
C ARG A 53 3.87 -35.38 -6.70
N ARG A 54 3.32 -34.90 -5.60
CA ARG A 54 1.91 -34.57 -5.42
C ARG A 54 1.69 -33.06 -5.52
N PRO A 55 0.51 -32.59 -5.96
CA PRO A 55 0.16 -31.18 -5.85
C PRO A 55 0.24 -30.69 -4.40
N GLY A 56 0.73 -29.47 -4.22
CA GLY A 56 0.77 -28.80 -2.93
C GLY A 56 -0.37 -27.80 -2.79
N ILE A 57 -1.04 -27.76 -1.64
CA ILE A 57 -2.08 -26.76 -1.38
C ILE A 57 -1.78 -26.00 -0.10
N LEU A 58 -1.69 -24.67 -0.20
CA LEU A 58 -1.53 -23.78 0.93
C LEU A 58 -2.90 -23.26 1.37
N CYS A 59 -3.20 -23.41 2.66
CA CYS A 59 -4.51 -23.08 3.22
C CYS A 59 -4.42 -22.08 4.37
N PRO A 60 -4.39 -20.75 4.11
CA PRO A 60 -4.58 -19.75 5.14
C PRO A 60 -6.02 -19.81 5.71
N HIS A 61 -6.16 -19.51 7.01
CA HIS A 61 -7.49 -19.41 7.63
C HIS A 61 -7.92 -17.95 7.83
N GLY A 62 -9.22 -17.73 8.05
CA GLY A 62 -9.80 -16.44 8.41
C GLY A 62 -9.91 -16.25 9.93
N HIS A 63 -10.80 -15.32 10.35
CA HIS A 63 -10.97 -14.92 11.75
C HIS A 63 -11.89 -15.87 12.55
N TRP A 64 -11.71 -17.17 12.38
CA TRP A 64 -12.40 -18.14 13.24
C TRP A 64 -11.82 -18.09 14.65
N PRO A 65 -12.65 -18.17 15.70
CA PRO A 65 -12.17 -18.31 17.07
C PRO A 65 -11.13 -19.43 17.16
N GLU A 66 -10.03 -19.21 17.88
CA GLU A 66 -8.91 -20.14 18.02
C GLU A 66 -8.21 -20.57 16.70
N GLY A 67 -8.56 -19.96 15.55
CA GLY A 67 -7.90 -20.23 14.25
C GLY A 67 -7.98 -21.69 13.85
N ARG A 68 -6.84 -22.32 13.63
CA ARG A 68 -6.72 -23.74 13.24
C ARG A 68 -7.37 -24.71 14.23
N PHE A 69 -7.54 -24.32 15.49
CA PHE A 69 -8.18 -25.10 16.54
C PHE A 69 -9.71 -24.92 16.60
N TYR A 70 -10.32 -24.25 15.61
CA TYR A 70 -11.73 -23.93 15.63
C TYR A 70 -12.62 -25.17 15.75
N ASP A 71 -13.45 -25.20 16.79
CA ASP A 71 -14.62 -26.07 16.99
C ASP A 71 -15.85 -25.19 17.06
N ALA A 72 -16.79 -25.38 16.17
CA ALA A 72 -18.04 -24.61 16.13
C ALA A 72 -18.98 -24.96 17.27
N GLY A 73 -18.77 -26.08 17.93
CA GLY A 73 -19.68 -26.63 18.93
C GLY A 73 -20.88 -27.35 18.31
N THR A 74 -21.62 -28.10 19.17
CA THR A 74 -22.75 -28.95 18.75
C THR A 74 -23.92 -28.14 18.19
N ASP A 75 -24.29 -27.03 18.85
CA ASP A 75 -25.49 -26.26 18.49
C ASP A 75 -25.33 -25.60 17.11
N LYS A 76 -24.18 -25.02 16.86
CA LYS A 76 -23.87 -24.42 15.54
C LYS A 76 -23.73 -25.49 14.47
N ALA A 77 -23.19 -26.66 14.80
CA ALA A 77 -23.13 -27.78 13.87
C ALA A 77 -24.53 -28.24 13.48
N ALA A 78 -25.42 -28.42 14.44
CA ALA A 78 -26.82 -28.78 14.21
C ALA A 78 -27.56 -27.75 13.34
N GLU A 79 -27.31 -26.45 13.58
CA GLU A 79 -27.84 -25.37 12.72
C GLU A 79 -27.35 -25.50 11.27
N GLN A 80 -26.04 -25.71 11.05
CA GLN A 80 -25.48 -25.84 9.72
C GLN A 80 -26.03 -27.07 8.96
N LEU A 81 -26.20 -28.19 9.65
CA LEU A 81 -26.83 -29.38 9.10
C LEU A 81 -28.30 -29.12 8.70
N LYS A 82 -29.07 -28.50 9.59
CA LYS A 82 -30.49 -28.16 9.36
C LYS A 82 -30.64 -27.21 8.14
N ARG A 83 -29.72 -26.27 7.96
CA ARG A 83 -29.74 -25.32 6.83
C ARG A 83 -29.25 -25.94 5.53
N GLY A 84 -28.71 -27.15 5.54
CA GLY A 84 -28.08 -27.78 4.37
C GLY A 84 -26.76 -27.12 3.95
N ALA A 85 -26.10 -26.47 4.87
CA ALA A 85 -24.76 -25.90 4.67
C ALA A 85 -23.66 -26.96 4.80
N GLU A 86 -23.94 -27.99 5.61
CA GLU A 86 -23.08 -29.13 5.88
C GLU A 86 -23.91 -30.42 5.82
N MET A 87 -23.27 -31.55 5.49
CA MET A 87 -23.90 -32.88 5.46
C MET A 87 -23.44 -33.78 6.62
N PHE A 88 -22.27 -33.50 7.20
CA PHE A 88 -21.67 -34.30 8.24
C PHE A 88 -21.42 -33.47 9.50
N GLU A 89 -21.70 -34.04 10.67
CA GLU A 89 -21.46 -33.36 11.94
C GLU A 89 -20.00 -32.97 12.12
N ALA A 90 -19.06 -33.85 11.75
CA ALA A 90 -17.65 -33.57 11.83
C ALA A 90 -17.27 -32.34 10.97
N GLY A 91 -17.81 -32.24 9.77
CA GLY A 91 -17.61 -31.08 8.88
C GLY A 91 -18.22 -29.79 9.43
N ALA A 92 -19.40 -29.88 10.02
CA ALA A 92 -20.12 -28.76 10.63
C ALA A 92 -19.39 -28.22 11.88
N ARG A 93 -18.85 -29.10 12.73
CA ARG A 93 -18.07 -28.70 13.91
C ARG A 93 -16.65 -28.23 13.57
N TYR A 94 -15.96 -28.92 12.62
CA TYR A 94 -14.55 -28.70 12.31
C TYR A 94 -14.35 -28.39 10.83
N PRO A 95 -14.97 -27.32 10.28
CA PRO A 95 -14.97 -27.03 8.84
C PRO A 95 -13.57 -26.77 8.28
N LEU A 96 -12.63 -26.30 9.12
CA LEU A 96 -11.25 -26.13 8.72
C LEU A 96 -10.54 -27.48 8.54
N GLN A 97 -10.77 -28.45 9.44
CA GLN A 97 -10.22 -29.80 9.27
C GLN A 97 -10.86 -30.52 8.07
N ALA A 98 -12.18 -30.44 7.90
CA ALA A 98 -12.91 -31.04 6.77
C ALA A 98 -12.26 -30.71 5.42
N ARG A 99 -11.95 -29.42 5.21
CA ARG A 99 -11.28 -28.95 4.00
C ARG A 99 -9.92 -29.60 3.78
N MET A 100 -9.07 -29.64 4.83
CA MET A 100 -7.72 -30.21 4.73
C MET A 100 -7.76 -31.70 4.47
N VAL A 101 -8.65 -32.41 5.17
CA VAL A 101 -8.83 -33.87 5.04
C VAL A 101 -9.26 -34.25 3.64
N GLN A 102 -10.29 -33.56 3.10
CA GLN A 102 -10.75 -33.89 1.75
C GLN A 102 -9.71 -33.59 0.67
N LEU A 103 -8.98 -32.49 0.78
CA LEU A 103 -7.88 -32.17 -0.15
C LEU A 103 -6.74 -33.21 -0.06
N ALA A 104 -6.40 -33.69 1.14
CA ALA A 104 -5.42 -34.78 1.30
C ALA A 104 -5.93 -36.07 0.66
N ARG A 105 -7.21 -36.45 0.87
CA ARG A 105 -7.85 -37.60 0.22
C ARG A 105 -7.89 -37.51 -1.30
N MET A 106 -7.92 -36.29 -1.84
CA MET A 106 -7.79 -36.05 -3.29
C MET A 106 -6.35 -36.18 -3.80
N GLY A 107 -5.39 -36.53 -2.92
CA GLY A 107 -4.01 -36.79 -3.29
C GLY A 107 -3.06 -35.59 -3.16
N CYS A 108 -3.47 -34.51 -2.49
CA CYS A 108 -2.65 -33.30 -2.31
C CYS A 108 -1.90 -33.29 -0.99
N VAL A 109 -0.71 -32.71 -0.97
CA VAL A 109 -0.01 -32.31 0.26
C VAL A 109 -0.54 -30.95 0.68
N VAL A 110 -1.13 -30.84 1.86
CA VAL A 110 -1.86 -29.64 2.29
C VAL A 110 -1.22 -29.04 3.53
N PHE A 111 -0.85 -27.78 3.48
CA PHE A 111 -0.34 -27.05 4.63
C PHE A 111 -1.33 -25.99 5.10
N HIS A 112 -1.84 -26.21 6.32
CA HIS A 112 -2.74 -25.31 7.02
C HIS A 112 -1.96 -24.59 8.13
N TYR A 113 -1.55 -23.35 7.86
CA TYR A 113 -0.72 -22.58 8.78
C TYR A 113 -1.52 -21.54 9.55
N ASP A 114 -0.99 -21.16 10.72
CA ASP A 114 -1.63 -20.22 11.61
C ASP A 114 -1.48 -18.78 11.14
N MET A 115 -2.58 -18.04 11.21
CA MET A 115 -2.56 -16.57 11.08
C MET A 115 -1.90 -16.00 12.35
N VAL A 116 -1.14 -14.91 12.19
CA VAL A 116 -0.48 -14.21 13.32
C VAL A 116 -1.51 -13.88 14.39
N GLY A 117 -1.21 -14.25 15.63
CA GLY A 117 -2.08 -14.04 16.80
C GLY A 117 -3.14 -15.12 17.03
N TYR A 118 -3.16 -16.19 16.22
CA TYR A 118 -4.09 -17.31 16.35
C TYR A 118 -3.35 -18.63 16.64
N ALA A 119 -4.09 -19.60 17.16
CA ALA A 119 -3.63 -20.96 17.47
C ALA A 119 -2.27 -20.95 18.21
N ASP A 120 -1.21 -21.48 17.61
CA ASP A 120 0.14 -21.50 18.21
C ASP A 120 0.98 -20.23 17.87
N SER A 121 0.51 -19.36 16.97
CA SER A 121 1.20 -18.13 16.56
C SER A 121 0.84 -16.91 17.42
N ARG A 122 0.86 -17.04 18.75
CA ARG A 122 0.37 -16.02 19.70
C ARG A 122 1.43 -15.04 20.22
N ALA A 123 2.68 -15.18 19.85
CA ALA A 123 3.75 -14.26 20.30
C ALA A 123 3.48 -12.80 19.91
N LEU A 124 2.77 -12.56 18.81
CA LEU A 124 2.31 -11.25 18.36
C LEU A 124 0.79 -11.18 18.35
N PRO A 125 0.17 -10.10 18.85
CA PRO A 125 -1.29 -9.97 18.87
C PRO A 125 -1.84 -9.71 17.46
N HIS A 126 -3.04 -10.26 17.15
CA HIS A 126 -3.63 -10.12 15.83
C HIS A 126 -4.18 -8.71 15.52
N ARG A 127 -4.79 -8.03 16.50
CA ARG A 127 -5.56 -6.80 16.27
C ARG A 127 -4.92 -5.53 16.80
N SER A 128 -3.72 -5.61 17.35
CA SER A 128 -3.05 -4.47 18.00
C SER A 128 -1.57 -4.40 17.64
N GLY A 129 -0.91 -3.30 18.06
CA GLY A 129 0.54 -3.17 18.00
C GLY A 129 1.11 -2.46 16.78
N PHE A 130 0.28 -2.10 15.79
CA PHE A 130 0.72 -1.39 14.59
C PHE A 130 -0.11 -0.12 14.30
N GLY A 131 -0.92 0.34 15.27
CA GLY A 131 -1.81 1.49 15.10
C GLY A 131 -1.19 2.84 15.49
N ASP A 132 0.00 2.86 16.08
CA ASP A 132 0.69 4.10 16.46
C ASP A 132 1.37 4.79 15.26
N VAL A 133 1.62 6.08 15.42
CA VAL A 133 2.20 6.93 14.37
C VAL A 133 3.59 6.44 13.94
N GLY A 134 4.41 5.93 14.86
CA GLY A 134 5.74 5.40 14.57
C GLY A 134 5.71 4.21 13.61
N ALA A 135 4.74 3.29 13.80
CA ALA A 135 4.50 2.17 12.91
C ALA A 135 4.01 2.65 11.53
N VAL A 136 3.08 3.60 11.50
CA VAL A 136 2.52 4.18 10.27
C VAL A 136 3.60 4.85 9.44
N LEU A 137 4.42 5.71 10.04
CA LEU A 137 5.51 6.42 9.37
C LEU A 137 6.59 5.47 8.81
N ARG A 138 6.66 4.22 9.29
CA ARG A 138 7.58 3.19 8.80
C ARG A 138 6.91 2.11 7.96
N LEU A 139 5.59 2.21 7.72
CA LEU A 139 4.77 1.18 7.07
C LEU A 139 4.92 -0.20 7.75
N GLN A 140 5.09 -0.22 9.05
CA GLN A 140 4.99 -1.42 9.84
C GLN A 140 3.50 -1.77 10.01
N ASN A 141 3.10 -2.94 9.58
CA ASN A 141 1.70 -3.35 9.64
C ASN A 141 1.57 -4.88 9.67
N LEU A 142 0.47 -5.35 10.22
CA LEU A 142 0.21 -6.78 10.36
C LEU A 142 -0.04 -7.46 9.00
N MET A 143 -0.70 -6.77 8.08
CA MET A 143 -0.96 -7.32 6.73
C MET A 143 0.34 -7.69 6.02
N GLY A 144 1.35 -6.83 6.09
CA GLY A 144 2.66 -7.11 5.51
C GLY A 144 3.33 -8.34 6.12
N LEU A 145 3.31 -8.47 7.45
CA LEU A 145 3.85 -9.64 8.15
C LEU A 145 3.09 -10.91 7.78
N GLN A 146 1.76 -10.87 7.81
CA GLN A 146 0.91 -12.01 7.49
C GLN A 146 1.13 -12.47 6.04
N THR A 147 1.23 -11.53 5.09
CA THR A 147 1.50 -11.86 3.68
C THR A 147 2.92 -12.42 3.50
N PHE A 148 3.89 -11.91 4.24
CA PHE A 148 5.24 -12.49 4.23
C PHE A 148 5.25 -13.90 4.81
N ASN A 149 4.51 -14.18 5.88
CA ASN A 149 4.34 -15.53 6.40
C ASN A 149 3.70 -16.46 5.35
N SER A 150 2.74 -15.95 4.55
CA SER A 150 2.15 -16.71 3.43
C SER A 150 3.21 -17.07 2.37
N ILE A 151 4.09 -16.14 2.03
CA ILE A 151 5.22 -16.39 1.10
C ILE A 151 6.18 -17.44 1.69
N ARG A 152 6.50 -17.36 2.98
CA ARG A 152 7.38 -18.32 3.66
C ARG A 152 6.74 -19.69 3.81
N ALA A 153 5.43 -19.75 4.03
CA ALA A 153 4.67 -21.00 4.02
C ALA A 153 4.66 -21.65 2.62
N LEU A 154 4.65 -20.84 1.57
CA LEU A 154 4.85 -21.32 0.20
C LEU A 154 6.28 -21.85 -0.03
N ASP A 155 7.31 -21.14 0.49
CA ASP A 155 8.70 -21.61 0.46
C ASP A 155 8.83 -22.98 1.18
N PHE A 156 8.16 -23.14 2.33
CA PHE A 156 8.11 -24.41 3.06
C PHE A 156 7.46 -25.52 2.22
N LEU A 157 6.27 -25.27 1.70
CA LEU A 157 5.53 -26.26 0.91
C LEU A 157 6.34 -26.73 -0.31
N GLU A 158 6.99 -25.78 -1.00
CA GLU A 158 7.84 -26.06 -2.16
C GLU A 158 9.13 -26.81 -1.79
N SER A 159 9.62 -26.70 -0.56
CA SER A 159 10.81 -27.40 -0.08
C SER A 159 10.59 -28.90 0.17
N LEU A 160 9.32 -29.33 0.32
CA LEU A 160 8.98 -30.72 0.59
C LEU A 160 9.29 -31.62 -0.60
N PRO A 161 9.96 -32.78 -0.38
CA PRO A 161 10.42 -33.64 -1.46
C PRO A 161 9.28 -34.32 -2.24
N ASP A 162 8.12 -34.47 -1.62
CA ASP A 162 6.92 -35.09 -2.17
C ASP A 162 5.96 -34.09 -2.86
N VAL A 163 6.31 -32.78 -2.89
CA VAL A 163 5.50 -31.75 -3.53
C VAL A 163 5.97 -31.46 -4.96
N ASP A 164 5.03 -31.41 -5.88
CA ASP A 164 5.24 -30.93 -7.25
C ASP A 164 5.16 -29.40 -7.29
N ARG A 165 6.29 -28.76 -7.42
CA ARG A 165 6.45 -27.31 -7.47
C ARG A 165 5.68 -26.61 -8.60
N LYS A 166 5.29 -27.35 -9.65
CA LYS A 166 4.52 -26.83 -10.78
C LYS A 166 3.01 -26.90 -10.56
N ARG A 167 2.57 -27.64 -9.54
CA ARG A 167 1.15 -27.83 -9.20
C ARG A 167 0.89 -27.39 -7.77
N ILE A 168 1.03 -26.09 -7.51
CA ILE A 168 0.76 -25.49 -6.21
C ILE A 168 -0.50 -24.66 -6.30
N ALA A 169 -1.41 -24.84 -5.34
CA ALA A 169 -2.63 -24.05 -5.23
C ALA A 169 -2.74 -23.34 -3.88
N VAL A 170 -3.58 -22.31 -3.82
CA VAL A 170 -3.87 -21.57 -2.59
C VAL A 170 -5.37 -21.41 -2.44
N THR A 171 -5.90 -21.70 -1.23
CA THR A 171 -7.31 -21.48 -0.89
C THR A 171 -7.51 -21.13 0.57
N GLY A 172 -8.37 -20.15 0.81
CA GLY A 172 -8.77 -19.72 2.14
C GLY A 172 -10.02 -18.86 2.07
N ALA A 173 -10.68 -18.66 3.21
CA ALA A 173 -11.88 -17.83 3.28
C ALA A 173 -11.71 -16.65 4.24
N SER A 174 -12.48 -15.58 4.04
CA SER A 174 -12.40 -14.37 4.89
C SER A 174 -10.98 -13.79 4.88
N GLY A 175 -10.37 -13.55 6.05
CA GLY A 175 -8.95 -13.19 6.14
C GLY A 175 -8.01 -14.15 5.39
N GLY A 176 -8.33 -15.45 5.36
CA GLY A 176 -7.63 -16.45 4.54
C GLY A 176 -7.88 -16.26 3.04
N GLY A 177 -9.06 -15.78 2.66
CA GLY A 177 -9.35 -15.36 1.28
C GLY A 177 -8.52 -14.16 0.87
N THR A 178 -8.36 -13.16 1.77
CA THR A 178 -7.44 -12.04 1.58
C THR A 178 -6.02 -12.53 1.34
N GLN A 179 -5.50 -13.42 2.18
CA GLN A 179 -4.16 -13.97 2.01
C GLN A 179 -4.03 -14.78 0.72
N THR A 180 -5.10 -15.47 0.29
CA THR A 180 -5.11 -16.21 -0.98
C THR A 180 -4.89 -15.30 -2.17
N PHE A 181 -5.71 -14.28 -2.39
CA PHE A 181 -5.54 -13.42 -3.56
C PHE A 181 -4.33 -12.49 -3.45
N MET A 182 -3.96 -12.06 -2.24
CA MET A 182 -2.76 -11.23 -2.03
C MET A 182 -1.47 -12.01 -2.33
N LEU A 183 -1.34 -13.24 -1.81
CA LEU A 183 -0.21 -14.10 -2.15
C LEU A 183 -0.13 -14.35 -3.66
N CYS A 184 -1.27 -14.67 -4.28
CA CYS A 184 -1.35 -14.95 -5.70
C CYS A 184 -1.05 -13.73 -6.60
N ALA A 185 -1.30 -12.50 -6.11
CA ALA A 185 -0.92 -11.27 -6.79
C ALA A 185 0.58 -10.96 -6.71
N LEU A 186 1.24 -11.39 -5.63
CA LEU A 186 2.64 -11.06 -5.33
C LEU A 186 3.64 -12.14 -5.73
N ASP A 187 3.18 -13.40 -5.85
CA ASP A 187 4.02 -14.56 -6.12
C ASP A 187 3.51 -15.34 -7.33
N THR A 188 4.41 -15.67 -8.23
CA THR A 188 4.08 -16.34 -9.48
C THR A 188 4.03 -17.87 -9.38
N ARG A 189 4.44 -18.46 -8.26
CA ARG A 189 4.50 -19.92 -8.05
C ARG A 189 3.13 -20.60 -7.91
N PRO A 190 2.11 -20.00 -7.26
CA PRO A 190 0.78 -20.60 -7.26
C PRO A 190 0.23 -20.73 -8.68
N SER A 191 -0.20 -21.93 -9.07
CA SER A 191 -0.76 -22.23 -10.38
C SER A 191 -2.28 -22.21 -10.41
N VAL A 192 -2.94 -22.36 -9.25
CA VAL A 192 -4.40 -22.34 -9.09
C VAL A 192 -4.77 -21.60 -7.82
N ALA A 193 -5.87 -20.84 -7.84
CA ALA A 193 -6.36 -20.12 -6.67
C ALA A 193 -7.87 -20.29 -6.47
N PHE A 194 -8.27 -20.27 -5.17
CA PHE A 194 -9.67 -20.22 -4.79
C PHE A 194 -9.87 -19.37 -3.52
N PRO A 195 -9.91 -18.02 -3.63
CA PRO A 195 -10.28 -17.16 -2.51
C PRO A 195 -11.80 -17.21 -2.28
N ALA A 196 -12.22 -17.61 -1.06
CA ALA A 196 -13.63 -17.72 -0.70
C ALA A 196 -14.10 -16.51 0.10
N VAL A 197 -15.29 -16.01 -0.19
CA VAL A 197 -16.07 -14.97 0.51
C VAL A 197 -15.28 -13.71 0.89
N MET A 198 -14.40 -13.23 -0.01
CA MET A 198 -13.59 -12.04 0.30
C MET A 198 -13.33 -11.11 -0.90
N VAL A 199 -13.30 -11.62 -2.12
CA VAL A 199 -13.14 -10.78 -3.31
C VAL A 199 -14.46 -10.09 -3.63
N SER A 200 -14.48 -8.76 -3.60
CA SER A 200 -15.69 -7.96 -3.71
C SER A 200 -15.40 -6.59 -4.32
N THR A 201 -16.39 -5.97 -4.92
CA THR A 201 -16.37 -4.56 -5.34
C THR A 201 -16.70 -3.59 -4.20
N GLY A 202 -17.36 -4.07 -3.15
CA GLY A 202 -17.80 -3.31 -1.98
C GLY A 202 -16.78 -3.33 -0.82
N MET A 203 -17.09 -4.02 0.26
CA MET A 203 -16.22 -4.13 1.43
C MET A 203 -14.91 -4.83 1.09
N GLN A 204 -13.79 -4.26 1.50
CA GLN A 204 -12.46 -4.67 1.06
C GLN A 204 -11.62 -5.36 2.16
N GLY A 205 -12.04 -5.26 3.41
CA GLY A 205 -11.38 -5.87 4.58
C GLY A 205 -11.77 -5.17 5.88
N GLY A 206 -12.15 -5.93 6.89
CA GLY A 206 -12.60 -5.44 8.20
C GLY A 206 -11.55 -5.51 9.30
N CYS A 207 -10.36 -6.04 9.02
CA CYS A 207 -9.30 -6.25 10.01
C CYS A 207 -7.98 -5.58 9.61
N VAL A 208 -7.14 -5.30 10.58
CA VAL A 208 -5.77 -4.76 10.36
C VAL A 208 -4.87 -5.71 9.56
N CYS A 209 -5.18 -7.03 9.55
CA CYS A 209 -4.45 -8.01 8.74
C CYS A 209 -4.88 -8.04 7.27
N GLU A 210 -5.88 -7.25 6.91
CA GLU A 210 -6.45 -7.13 5.55
C GLU A 210 -6.26 -5.74 4.97
N ASN A 211 -5.70 -4.81 5.76
CA ASN A 211 -5.54 -3.41 5.40
C ASN A 211 -4.12 -2.89 5.66
N CYS A 212 -3.64 -2.04 4.76
CA CYS A 212 -2.48 -1.20 4.98
C CYS A 212 -2.60 0.09 4.16
N CYS A 213 -1.84 1.12 4.53
CA CYS A 213 -1.86 2.38 3.81
C CYS A 213 -1.51 2.19 2.33
N PHE A 214 -2.18 2.92 1.45
CA PHE A 214 -2.05 2.93 -0.02
C PHE A 214 -2.46 1.64 -0.74
N LEU A 215 -2.94 0.62 -0.05
CA LEU A 215 -3.21 -0.69 -0.66
C LEU A 215 -4.28 -0.62 -1.75
N ARG A 216 -5.33 0.18 -1.56
CA ARG A 216 -6.52 0.22 -2.43
C ARG A 216 -6.85 1.63 -2.92
N THR A 217 -5.87 2.51 -2.99
CA THR A 217 -6.10 3.87 -3.52
C THR A 217 -6.42 3.81 -5.00
N GLY A 218 -7.68 4.05 -5.36
CA GLY A 218 -8.17 3.99 -6.74
C GLY A 218 -8.35 2.58 -7.32
N ILE A 219 -8.24 1.53 -6.50
CA ILE A 219 -8.47 0.12 -6.87
C ILE A 219 -9.26 -0.60 -5.78
N ASN A 220 -9.69 -1.83 -6.06
CA ASN A 220 -10.41 -2.69 -5.12
C ASN A 220 -9.86 -4.13 -5.13
N ASN A 221 -10.49 -5.03 -4.39
CA ASN A 221 -10.05 -6.44 -4.33
C ASN A 221 -10.18 -7.16 -5.68
N ILE A 222 -11.12 -6.75 -6.55
CA ILE A 222 -11.24 -7.33 -7.90
C ILE A 222 -9.97 -7.04 -8.71
N THR A 223 -9.50 -5.78 -8.68
CA THR A 223 -8.26 -5.37 -9.38
C THR A 223 -7.04 -6.13 -8.86
N ILE A 224 -6.95 -6.36 -7.54
CA ILE A 224 -5.84 -7.13 -6.95
C ILE A 224 -5.93 -8.60 -7.38
N ALA A 225 -7.13 -9.21 -7.33
CA ALA A 225 -7.34 -10.58 -7.76
C ALA A 225 -7.02 -10.77 -9.26
N ALA A 226 -7.32 -9.76 -10.09
CA ALA A 226 -7.01 -9.77 -11.52
C ALA A 226 -5.51 -9.91 -11.85
N LEU A 227 -4.61 -9.56 -10.92
CA LEU A 227 -3.16 -9.77 -11.07
C LEU A 227 -2.76 -11.25 -11.16
N PHE A 228 -3.68 -12.16 -10.83
CA PHE A 228 -3.45 -13.60 -10.99
C PHE A 228 -3.61 -14.09 -12.44
N ALA A 229 -4.29 -13.31 -13.30
CA ALA A 229 -4.47 -13.67 -14.69
C ALA A 229 -3.13 -13.96 -15.41
N PRO A 230 -3.08 -14.94 -16.32
CA PRO A 230 -4.16 -15.82 -16.80
C PRO A 230 -4.27 -17.17 -16.07
N ARG A 231 -3.73 -17.30 -14.86
CA ARG A 231 -3.75 -18.54 -14.08
C ARG A 231 -5.17 -18.84 -13.56
N PRO A 232 -5.60 -20.13 -13.50
CA PRO A 232 -6.95 -20.51 -13.08
C PRO A 232 -7.33 -20.02 -11.69
N MET A 233 -8.42 -19.24 -11.57
CA MET A 233 -8.99 -18.78 -10.30
C MET A 233 -10.50 -18.98 -10.31
N ALA A 234 -11.05 -19.50 -9.22
CA ALA A 234 -12.49 -19.43 -8.97
C ALA A 234 -12.78 -18.83 -7.59
N LEU A 235 -13.97 -18.30 -7.44
CA LEU A 235 -14.41 -17.52 -6.28
C LEU A 235 -15.71 -18.07 -5.73
N SER A 236 -15.90 -18.07 -4.43
CA SER A 236 -17.23 -18.24 -3.85
C SER A 236 -17.71 -16.96 -3.18
N GLY A 237 -18.99 -16.64 -3.34
CA GLY A 237 -19.70 -15.58 -2.65
C GLY A 237 -20.74 -16.15 -1.68
N ALA A 238 -21.26 -15.31 -0.77
CA ALA A 238 -22.26 -15.63 0.22
C ALA A 238 -23.24 -14.45 0.40
N ASN A 239 -24.19 -14.58 1.32
CA ASN A 239 -25.04 -13.45 1.73
C ASN A 239 -24.27 -12.51 2.65
N ASP A 240 -23.32 -11.83 2.07
CA ASP A 240 -22.46 -10.83 2.69
C ASP A 240 -22.01 -9.81 1.62
N TRP A 241 -20.90 -9.12 1.83
CA TRP A 241 -20.33 -8.18 0.86
C TRP A 241 -19.87 -8.80 -0.47
N THR A 242 -19.90 -10.13 -0.61
CA THR A 242 -19.57 -10.86 -1.84
C THR A 242 -20.81 -11.28 -2.64
N ILE A 243 -22.01 -10.88 -2.21
CA ILE A 243 -23.29 -11.28 -2.82
C ILE A 243 -23.35 -10.95 -4.33
N ASP A 244 -22.73 -9.85 -4.75
CA ASP A 244 -22.72 -9.37 -6.13
C ASP A 244 -21.53 -9.90 -6.95
N ILE A 245 -20.80 -10.92 -6.47
CA ILE A 245 -19.58 -11.36 -7.16
C ILE A 245 -19.82 -11.84 -8.59
N GLU A 246 -20.94 -12.52 -8.84
CA GLU A 246 -21.28 -13.02 -10.18
C GLU A 246 -21.67 -11.89 -11.14
N THR A 247 -22.32 -10.83 -10.64
CA THR A 247 -22.91 -9.77 -11.46
C THR A 247 -22.03 -8.53 -11.62
N LYS A 248 -21.12 -8.28 -10.67
CA LYS A 248 -20.22 -7.12 -10.68
C LYS A 248 -18.76 -7.52 -10.81
N GLY A 249 -18.24 -8.36 -9.92
CA GLY A 249 -16.82 -8.68 -9.88
C GLY A 249 -16.37 -9.63 -10.99
N LEU A 250 -17.13 -10.69 -11.26
CA LEU A 250 -16.78 -11.67 -12.30
C LEU A 250 -16.70 -11.06 -13.72
N PRO A 251 -17.62 -10.16 -14.14
CA PRO A 251 -17.49 -9.50 -15.44
C PRO A 251 -16.18 -8.71 -15.59
N GLU A 252 -15.76 -7.97 -14.58
CA GLU A 252 -14.48 -7.25 -14.58
C GLU A 252 -13.29 -8.20 -14.67
N LEU A 253 -13.30 -9.30 -13.91
CA LEU A 253 -12.25 -10.33 -13.98
C LEU A 253 -12.22 -11.01 -15.35
N LYS A 254 -13.38 -11.39 -15.92
CA LYS A 254 -13.47 -11.98 -17.25
C LYS A 254 -12.93 -11.06 -18.35
N ALA A 255 -13.15 -9.74 -18.23
CA ALA A 255 -12.58 -8.77 -19.16
C ALA A 255 -11.04 -8.80 -19.12
N VAL A 256 -10.42 -8.83 -17.92
CA VAL A 256 -8.96 -8.92 -17.79
C VAL A 256 -8.42 -10.25 -18.31
N TYR A 257 -9.05 -11.37 -17.96
CA TYR A 257 -8.65 -12.70 -18.46
C TYR A 257 -8.84 -12.80 -19.99
N GLY A 258 -9.85 -12.09 -20.53
CA GLY A 258 -10.11 -11.98 -21.96
C GLY A 258 -8.95 -11.37 -22.75
N PHE A 259 -8.19 -10.42 -22.17
CA PHE A 259 -6.97 -9.88 -22.80
C PHE A 259 -5.91 -10.95 -23.07
N TYR A 260 -5.94 -12.06 -22.33
CA TYR A 260 -5.08 -13.22 -22.53
C TYR A 260 -5.74 -14.35 -23.34
N GLY A 261 -6.98 -14.16 -23.81
CA GLY A 261 -7.77 -15.23 -24.44
C GLY A 261 -8.12 -16.39 -23.50
N LYS A 262 -8.27 -16.10 -22.18
CA LYS A 262 -8.42 -17.09 -21.11
C LYS A 262 -9.60 -16.80 -20.17
N ALA A 263 -10.68 -16.22 -20.68
CA ALA A 263 -11.88 -15.90 -19.89
C ALA A 263 -12.55 -17.15 -19.28
N ASP A 264 -12.25 -18.34 -19.77
CA ASP A 264 -12.66 -19.64 -19.24
C ASP A 264 -11.89 -20.09 -17.98
N LEU A 265 -10.77 -19.46 -17.67
CA LEU A 265 -9.95 -19.76 -16.50
C LEU A 265 -10.30 -18.91 -15.27
N ILE A 266 -11.39 -18.16 -15.31
CA ILE A 266 -11.94 -17.42 -14.16
C ILE A 266 -13.42 -17.74 -14.02
N ASP A 267 -13.85 -18.07 -12.79
CA ASP A 267 -15.25 -18.33 -12.48
C ASP A 267 -15.62 -17.83 -11.08
N ALA A 268 -16.91 -17.63 -10.81
CA ALA A 268 -17.42 -17.27 -9.49
C ALA A 268 -18.83 -17.83 -9.30
N LYS A 269 -19.13 -18.28 -8.07
CA LYS A 269 -20.46 -18.70 -7.67
C LYS A 269 -20.84 -18.12 -6.31
N CYS A 270 -21.96 -17.42 -6.25
CA CYS A 270 -22.55 -16.96 -5.00
C CYS A 270 -23.58 -17.96 -4.47
N TYR A 271 -23.59 -18.17 -3.17
CA TYR A 271 -24.57 -18.98 -2.44
C TYR A 271 -25.33 -18.11 -1.43
N PRO A 272 -26.33 -17.32 -1.85
CA PRO A 272 -27.01 -16.32 -1.01
C PRO A 272 -27.89 -16.92 0.09
N ARG A 273 -28.10 -18.23 0.11
CA ARG A 273 -28.78 -18.94 1.21
C ARG A 273 -27.93 -18.98 2.48
N PHE A 274 -26.61 -18.81 2.37
CA PHE A 274 -25.67 -18.94 3.47
C PHE A 274 -25.01 -17.59 3.75
N GLY A 275 -24.83 -17.26 5.03
CA GLY A 275 -24.02 -16.13 5.46
C GLY A 275 -22.53 -16.38 5.22
N HIS A 276 -21.70 -15.46 5.70
CA HIS A 276 -20.24 -15.52 5.58
C HIS A 276 -19.65 -16.84 6.09
N ASN A 277 -19.09 -17.67 5.21
CA ASN A 277 -18.64 -19.02 5.53
C ASN A 277 -17.65 -19.61 4.51
N TYR A 278 -17.17 -20.82 4.82
CA TYR A 278 -16.55 -21.75 3.87
C TYR A 278 -17.12 -23.14 4.13
N ASN A 279 -18.44 -23.27 3.99
CA ASN A 279 -19.21 -24.48 4.23
C ASN A 279 -18.97 -25.53 3.13
N GLN A 280 -19.54 -26.73 3.32
CA GLN A 280 -19.38 -27.85 2.40
C GLN A 280 -19.77 -27.49 0.95
N VAL A 281 -20.85 -26.72 0.76
CA VAL A 281 -21.31 -26.31 -0.58
C VAL A 281 -20.23 -25.52 -1.32
N SER A 282 -19.62 -24.55 -0.64
CA SER A 282 -18.50 -23.76 -1.22
C SER A 282 -17.21 -24.58 -1.32
N ARG A 283 -16.97 -25.52 -0.39
CA ARG A 283 -15.81 -26.42 -0.44
C ARG A 283 -15.89 -27.39 -1.61
N GLU A 284 -17.07 -27.95 -1.93
CA GLU A 284 -17.24 -28.85 -3.08
C GLU A 284 -17.02 -28.14 -4.42
N LEU A 285 -17.42 -26.88 -4.54
CA LEU A 285 -17.05 -26.05 -5.70
C LEU A 285 -15.53 -25.93 -5.83
N MET A 286 -14.84 -25.61 -4.72
CA MET A 286 -13.38 -25.51 -4.69
C MET A 286 -12.71 -26.86 -5.02
N TYR A 287 -13.19 -27.97 -4.48
CA TYR A 287 -12.64 -29.31 -4.78
C TYR A 287 -12.70 -29.62 -6.28
N SER A 288 -13.83 -29.37 -6.92
CA SER A 288 -14.01 -29.56 -8.36
C SER A 288 -13.07 -28.65 -9.17
N TRP A 289 -12.88 -27.39 -8.74
CA TRP A 289 -11.92 -26.49 -9.35
C TRP A 289 -10.47 -26.99 -9.25
N MET A 290 -10.06 -27.42 -8.04
CA MET A 290 -8.73 -28.01 -7.80
C MET A 290 -8.55 -29.31 -8.59
N ASN A 291 -9.56 -30.20 -8.61
CA ASN A 291 -9.53 -31.44 -9.36
C ASN A 291 -9.20 -31.19 -10.84
N ARG A 292 -9.93 -30.26 -11.47
CA ARG A 292 -9.76 -29.91 -12.88
C ARG A 292 -8.39 -29.32 -13.18
N HIS A 293 -8.00 -28.27 -12.45
CA HIS A 293 -6.83 -27.46 -12.80
C HIS A 293 -5.50 -28.00 -12.26
N LEU A 294 -5.52 -28.80 -11.18
CA LEU A 294 -4.35 -29.55 -10.71
C LEU A 294 -4.25 -30.95 -11.34
N LYS A 295 -5.23 -31.34 -12.17
CA LYS A 295 -5.30 -32.65 -12.86
C LYS A 295 -5.21 -33.81 -11.86
N LEU A 296 -6.12 -33.83 -10.87
CA LEU A 296 -6.11 -34.83 -9.79
C LEU A 296 -6.75 -36.17 -10.25
N GLY A 297 -7.60 -36.15 -11.26
CA GLY A 297 -8.23 -37.35 -11.85
C GLY A 297 -9.43 -37.89 -11.04
N GLY A 298 -9.94 -37.11 -10.08
CA GLY A 298 -11.15 -37.48 -9.33
C GLY A 298 -12.40 -37.42 -10.22
N LYS A 299 -13.34 -38.35 -9.97
CA LYS A 299 -14.65 -38.37 -10.67
C LYS A 299 -15.52 -37.21 -10.21
N GLU A 300 -16.00 -36.40 -11.13
CA GLU A 300 -16.92 -35.28 -10.83
C GLU A 300 -18.38 -35.75 -10.69
N PRO A 301 -19.18 -35.08 -9.85
CA PRO A 301 -18.78 -34.01 -8.93
C PRO A 301 -18.00 -34.57 -7.73
N ILE A 302 -16.99 -33.82 -7.28
CA ILE A 302 -16.25 -34.19 -6.06
C ILE A 302 -17.14 -33.92 -4.84
N ARG A 303 -17.47 -34.99 -4.12
CA ARG A 303 -18.25 -34.91 -2.88
C ARG A 303 -17.35 -35.04 -1.66
N GLU A 304 -17.60 -34.20 -0.66
CA GLU A 304 -16.91 -34.30 0.63
C GLU A 304 -17.35 -35.58 1.35
N ARG A 305 -16.43 -36.25 2.01
CA ARG A 305 -16.70 -37.47 2.78
C ARG A 305 -16.49 -37.19 4.25
N ASP A 306 -17.29 -37.86 5.10
CA ASP A 306 -17.15 -37.77 6.55
C ASP A 306 -15.77 -38.19 7.05
N PHE A 307 -15.37 -37.68 8.19
CA PHE A 307 -14.04 -37.94 8.76
C PHE A 307 -14.10 -37.94 10.30
N LYS A 308 -13.12 -38.57 10.92
CA LYS A 308 -12.95 -38.52 12.37
C LYS A 308 -12.06 -37.32 12.72
N PRO A 309 -12.58 -36.26 13.39
CA PRO A 309 -11.82 -35.07 13.74
C PRO A 309 -10.63 -35.38 14.67
N ILE A 310 -9.60 -34.57 14.62
CA ILE A 310 -8.53 -34.51 15.62
C ILE A 310 -8.97 -33.46 16.64
N VAL A 311 -8.91 -33.80 17.92
CA VAL A 311 -9.21 -32.88 19.01
C VAL A 311 -8.26 -31.67 18.90
N PRO A 312 -8.74 -30.43 18.97
CA PRO A 312 -7.90 -29.24 18.78
C PRO A 312 -6.62 -29.21 19.63
N GLY A 313 -6.68 -29.71 20.87
CA GLY A 313 -5.50 -29.84 21.75
C GLY A 313 -4.39 -30.69 21.18
N ASP A 314 -4.73 -31.77 20.44
CA ASP A 314 -3.78 -32.67 19.82
C ASP A 314 -3.09 -32.07 18.58
N LEU A 315 -3.64 -30.97 18.05
CA LEU A 315 -3.06 -30.22 16.94
C LEU A 315 -2.04 -29.16 17.39
N LYS A 316 -1.89 -28.90 18.69
CA LYS A 316 -0.88 -27.96 19.21
C LYS A 316 0.51 -28.34 18.73
N VAL A 317 1.22 -27.37 18.16
CA VAL A 317 2.57 -27.58 17.62
C VAL A 317 3.60 -27.65 18.75
N PHE A 318 3.47 -26.77 19.73
CA PHE A 318 4.41 -26.72 20.85
C PHE A 318 3.93 -27.62 21.99
N ASP A 319 4.84 -28.47 22.45
CA ASP A 319 4.67 -29.41 23.57
C ASP A 319 5.97 -29.50 24.40
N VAL A 320 6.06 -30.44 25.33
CA VAL A 320 7.22 -30.61 26.21
C VAL A 320 8.47 -31.00 25.43
N GLU A 321 8.32 -31.83 24.39
CA GLU A 321 9.44 -32.30 23.55
C GLU A 321 9.82 -31.27 22.50
N HIS A 322 8.88 -30.45 22.06
CA HIS A 322 9.04 -29.40 21.07
C HIS A 322 8.56 -28.06 21.62
N PRO A 323 9.27 -27.45 22.59
CA PRO A 323 8.86 -26.20 23.19
C PRO A 323 8.95 -25.05 22.19
N GLN A 324 8.20 -23.99 22.47
CA GLN A 324 8.33 -22.75 21.69
C GLN A 324 9.80 -22.28 21.71
N PRO A 325 10.37 -21.91 20.56
CA PRO A 325 11.74 -21.43 20.49
C PRO A 325 11.99 -20.23 21.42
N ARG A 326 13.12 -20.27 22.14
CA ARG A 326 13.46 -19.26 23.16
C ARG A 326 13.75 -17.88 22.59
N ASP A 327 14.07 -17.79 21.31
CA ASP A 327 14.31 -16.54 20.57
C ASP A 327 13.03 -15.94 19.97
N ALA A 328 11.84 -16.51 20.27
CA ALA A 328 10.57 -15.97 19.80
C ALA A 328 10.37 -14.53 20.31
N MET A 329 10.26 -13.58 19.38
CA MET A 329 10.16 -12.16 19.67
C MET A 329 8.79 -11.78 20.21
N THR A 330 8.79 -10.88 21.20
CA THR A 330 7.63 -10.08 21.55
C THR A 330 7.31 -9.06 20.47
N LEU A 331 6.13 -8.45 20.50
CA LEU A 331 5.75 -7.39 19.58
C LEU A 331 6.75 -6.22 19.57
N GLU A 332 7.21 -5.80 20.74
CA GLU A 332 8.17 -4.70 20.86
C GLU A 332 9.51 -5.06 20.20
N GLN A 333 10.05 -6.24 20.51
CA GLN A 333 11.28 -6.74 19.89
C GLN A 333 11.15 -6.84 18.37
N TYR A 334 10.01 -7.34 17.89
CA TYR A 334 9.71 -7.42 16.45
C TYR A 334 9.68 -6.03 15.78
N ARG A 335 9.07 -5.04 16.41
CA ARG A 335 9.03 -3.67 15.88
C ARG A 335 10.41 -3.02 15.84
N VAL A 336 11.22 -3.24 16.87
CA VAL A 336 12.63 -2.78 16.90
C VAL A 336 13.43 -3.48 15.79
N PHE A 337 13.27 -4.80 15.63
CA PHE A 337 13.90 -5.55 14.55
C PHE A 337 13.52 -4.98 13.16
N GLN A 338 12.24 -4.75 12.90
CA GLN A 338 11.80 -4.15 11.63
C GLN A 338 12.37 -2.75 11.42
N THR A 339 12.41 -1.93 12.45
CA THR A 339 12.98 -0.57 12.37
C THR A 339 14.46 -0.63 11.97
N ARG A 340 15.26 -1.44 12.65
CA ARG A 340 16.68 -1.64 12.33
C ARG A 340 16.91 -2.18 10.93
N LEU A 341 16.05 -3.11 10.49
CA LEU A 341 16.10 -3.65 9.13
C LEU A 341 15.85 -2.56 8.09
N ILE A 342 14.82 -1.74 8.29
CA ILE A 342 14.47 -0.62 7.39
C ILE A 342 15.62 0.39 7.34
N GLU A 343 16.14 0.80 8.48
CA GLU A 343 17.24 1.76 8.59
C GLU A 343 18.52 1.22 7.93
N GLY A 344 18.86 -0.05 8.17
CA GLY A 344 20.02 -0.71 7.55
C GLY A 344 19.90 -0.82 6.03
N GLN A 345 18.70 -1.13 5.53
CA GLN A 345 18.43 -1.17 4.09
C GLN A 345 18.51 0.24 3.46
N TYR A 346 17.97 1.25 4.14
CA TYR A 346 18.06 2.63 3.68
C TYR A 346 19.50 3.14 3.67
N ALA A 347 20.27 2.87 4.71
CA ALA A 347 21.68 3.23 4.79
C ALA A 347 22.51 2.64 3.63
N LYS A 348 22.22 1.41 3.21
CA LYS A 348 22.86 0.78 2.04
C LYS A 348 22.58 1.55 0.74
N LEU A 349 21.41 2.15 0.57
CA LEU A 349 21.10 2.97 -0.60
C LEU A 349 21.94 4.26 -0.64
N LEU A 350 22.35 4.74 0.53
CA LEU A 350 23.16 5.95 0.65
C LEU A 350 24.68 5.67 0.53
N SER A 351 25.14 4.43 0.66
CA SER A 351 26.56 4.09 0.73
C SER A 351 27.29 4.07 -0.61
N GLY A 352 26.55 4.00 -1.72
CA GLY A 352 27.14 3.94 -3.06
C GLY A 352 27.31 5.31 -3.70
N ALA A 353 28.46 5.58 -4.37
CA ALA A 353 28.70 6.76 -5.19
C ALA A 353 27.60 6.89 -6.31
N ARG A 354 27.94 7.22 -7.55
CA ARG A 354 26.97 7.35 -8.66
C ARG A 354 26.09 6.11 -8.90
N LYS A 355 26.59 4.88 -8.66
CA LYS A 355 25.81 3.65 -8.76
C LYS A 355 24.71 3.60 -7.70
N GLY A 356 25.03 4.02 -6.48
CA GLY A 356 24.05 4.16 -5.39
C GLY A 356 22.94 5.16 -5.69
N LEU A 357 23.26 6.27 -6.37
CA LEU A 357 22.26 7.27 -6.77
C LEU A 357 21.20 6.67 -7.75
N LYS A 358 21.61 5.82 -8.69
CA LYS A 358 20.66 5.13 -9.60
C LYS A 358 19.71 4.23 -8.80
N GLU A 359 20.25 3.45 -7.88
CA GLU A 359 19.44 2.55 -7.04
C GLU A 359 18.56 3.31 -6.06
N TYR A 360 19.07 4.37 -5.44
CA TYR A 360 18.29 5.29 -4.63
C TYR A 360 17.07 5.83 -5.38
N ARG A 361 17.28 6.34 -6.58
CA ARG A 361 16.22 6.86 -7.44
C ARG A 361 15.24 5.77 -7.87
N ARG A 362 15.70 4.56 -8.09
CA ARG A 362 14.83 3.42 -8.40
C ARG A 362 13.94 3.05 -7.21
N VAL A 363 14.51 2.93 -6.03
CA VAL A 363 13.80 2.48 -4.82
C VAL A 363 12.98 3.62 -4.21
N VAL A 364 13.64 4.70 -3.78
CA VAL A 364 12.97 5.82 -3.10
C VAL A 364 12.09 6.60 -4.06
N GLY A 365 12.51 6.77 -5.32
CA GLY A 365 11.71 7.44 -6.34
C GLY A 365 10.45 6.66 -6.73
N SER A 366 10.50 5.32 -6.74
CA SER A 366 9.28 4.51 -6.93
C SER A 366 8.34 4.62 -5.75
N ALA A 367 8.86 4.59 -4.53
CA ALA A 367 8.07 4.82 -3.33
C ALA A 367 7.45 6.23 -3.31
N ALA A 368 8.23 7.27 -3.60
CA ALA A 368 7.76 8.64 -3.62
C ALA A 368 6.61 8.85 -4.63
N ARG A 369 6.65 8.19 -5.80
CA ARG A 369 5.52 8.23 -6.76
C ARG A 369 4.22 7.69 -6.16
N VAL A 370 4.30 6.66 -5.34
CA VAL A 370 3.12 6.11 -4.65
C VAL A 370 2.68 7.04 -3.51
N LEU A 371 3.61 7.39 -2.61
CA LEU A 371 3.31 8.15 -1.40
C LEU A 371 2.83 9.57 -1.70
N LEU A 372 3.41 10.21 -2.72
CA LEU A 372 3.15 11.60 -3.08
C LEU A 372 2.24 11.72 -4.32
N ALA A 373 1.72 10.58 -4.84
CA ALA A 373 0.91 10.51 -6.06
C ALA A 373 1.52 11.33 -7.22
N GLY A 374 2.81 11.15 -7.42
CA GLY A 374 3.69 12.02 -8.18
C GLY A 374 3.63 11.89 -9.70
N THR A 375 2.48 11.49 -10.26
CA THR A 375 2.25 11.67 -11.70
C THR A 375 1.24 12.80 -11.85
N PRO A 376 1.60 13.94 -12.47
CA PRO A 376 0.63 14.97 -12.78
C PRO A 376 -0.50 14.34 -13.60
N SER A 377 -1.74 14.62 -13.23
CA SER A 377 -2.88 14.30 -14.09
C SER A 377 -2.67 15.03 -15.42
N THR A 378 -2.70 14.31 -16.53
CA THR A 378 -2.68 14.91 -17.87
C THR A 378 -4.06 15.49 -18.24
N GLY A 379 -5.11 15.12 -17.50
CA GLY A 379 -6.47 15.62 -17.68
C GLY A 379 -6.79 16.69 -16.64
N TYR A 380 -6.72 17.95 -17.03
CA TYR A 380 -7.24 19.09 -16.26
C TYR A 380 -7.91 20.10 -17.16
N SER A 381 -8.87 20.85 -16.62
CA SER A 381 -9.44 22.05 -17.22
C SER A 381 -9.14 23.24 -16.33
N ALA A 382 -8.74 24.37 -16.92
CA ALA A 382 -8.54 25.62 -16.22
C ALA A 382 -9.58 26.63 -16.70
N SER A 383 -10.31 27.24 -15.78
CA SER A 383 -11.26 28.31 -16.06
C SER A 383 -10.80 29.62 -15.40
N GLY A 384 -10.82 30.73 -16.13
CA GLY A 384 -10.68 32.06 -15.57
C GLY A 384 -12.06 32.57 -15.05
N ILE A 385 -12.08 33.15 -13.86
CA ILE A 385 -13.29 33.72 -13.25
C ILE A 385 -13.26 35.26 -13.30
N ALA A 386 -12.11 35.86 -12.99
CA ALA A 386 -11.92 37.29 -12.99
C ALA A 386 -10.54 37.70 -13.53
N ARG A 387 -10.46 38.88 -14.12
CA ARG A 387 -9.23 39.50 -14.61
C ARG A 387 -9.28 41.01 -14.33
N GLY A 388 -8.14 41.59 -13.98
CA GLY A 388 -8.02 43.00 -13.74
C GLY A 388 -6.60 43.54 -13.84
N LYS A 389 -6.45 44.85 -13.64
CA LYS A 389 -5.13 45.50 -13.59
C LYS A 389 -4.60 45.52 -12.16
N LEU A 390 -3.30 45.34 -12.01
CA LEU A 390 -2.61 45.50 -10.74
C LEU A 390 -2.24 46.96 -10.50
N SER A 391 -2.36 47.42 -9.26
CA SER A 391 -1.80 48.70 -8.81
C SER A 391 -0.27 48.64 -9.04
N GLY A 392 0.29 49.63 -9.72
CA GLY A 392 1.68 49.67 -10.11
C GLY A 392 2.04 48.91 -11.43
N GLY A 393 1.01 48.52 -12.21
CA GLY A 393 1.18 47.90 -13.53
C GLY A 393 1.16 46.37 -13.54
N GLY A 394 0.83 45.81 -14.70
CA GLY A 394 0.57 44.37 -14.87
C GLY A 394 -0.90 44.00 -14.69
N THR A 395 -1.18 42.71 -14.74
CA THR A 395 -2.53 42.14 -14.63
C THR A 395 -2.58 40.99 -13.65
N PHE A 396 -3.76 40.76 -13.09
CA PHE A 396 -4.08 39.52 -12.40
C PHE A 396 -5.19 38.76 -13.13
N GLU A 397 -5.15 37.45 -13.00
CA GLU A 397 -6.21 36.53 -13.43
C GLU A 397 -6.43 35.51 -12.31
N THR A 398 -7.70 35.27 -11.95
CA THR A 398 -8.07 34.25 -10.96
C THR A 398 -9.02 33.25 -11.57
N GLY A 399 -9.08 32.05 -11.02
CA GLY A 399 -9.98 31.02 -11.50
C GLY A 399 -9.83 29.72 -10.75
N THR A 400 -10.22 28.62 -11.38
CA THR A 400 -10.07 27.27 -10.84
C THR A 400 -9.39 26.34 -11.84
N VAL A 401 -8.59 25.42 -11.33
CA VAL A 401 -8.09 24.25 -12.09
C VAL A 401 -8.76 23.01 -11.54
N THR A 402 -9.48 22.30 -12.43
CA THR A 402 -10.19 21.06 -12.07
C THR A 402 -9.51 19.88 -12.72
N ARG A 403 -9.20 18.83 -11.95
CA ARG A 403 -8.71 17.56 -12.50
C ARG A 403 -9.86 16.77 -13.08
N THR A 404 -9.69 16.30 -14.32
CA THR A 404 -10.71 15.50 -15.01
C THR A 404 -11.04 14.23 -14.21
N GLY A 405 -12.34 14.01 -14.00
CA GLY A 405 -12.86 12.81 -13.32
C GLY A 405 -12.80 12.82 -11.79
N LEU A 406 -12.26 13.88 -11.15
CA LEU A 406 -12.13 13.94 -9.69
C LEU A 406 -13.01 15.00 -9.02
N GLY A 407 -13.63 15.90 -9.78
CA GLY A 407 -14.51 16.96 -9.24
C GLY A 407 -13.83 17.94 -8.28
N HIS A 408 -12.50 17.86 -8.12
CA HIS A 408 -11.72 18.71 -7.21
C HIS A 408 -11.24 19.95 -7.95
N ALA A 409 -11.73 21.13 -7.55
CA ALA A 409 -11.35 22.43 -8.09
C ALA A 409 -10.33 23.11 -7.18
N ILE A 410 -9.25 23.61 -7.76
CA ILE A 410 -8.14 24.28 -7.07
C ILE A 410 -8.19 25.76 -7.41
N PRO A 411 -8.56 26.68 -6.49
CA PRO A 411 -8.56 28.12 -6.73
C PRO A 411 -7.11 28.62 -6.94
N TRP A 412 -6.90 29.43 -7.95
CA TRP A 412 -5.58 29.98 -8.29
C TRP A 412 -5.63 31.48 -8.58
N THR A 413 -4.48 32.11 -8.50
CA THR A 413 -4.24 33.47 -9.01
C THR A 413 -2.93 33.49 -9.79
N LEU A 414 -2.95 34.16 -10.96
CA LEU A 414 -1.79 34.43 -11.78
C LEU A 414 -1.58 35.91 -11.91
N LEU A 415 -0.41 36.41 -11.54
CA LEU A 415 0.01 37.78 -11.69
C LEU A 415 0.98 37.85 -12.88
N THR A 416 0.71 38.75 -13.83
CA THR A 416 1.50 38.92 -15.05
C THR A 416 2.13 40.30 -15.07
N PRO A 417 3.44 40.44 -15.41
CA PRO A 417 4.13 41.71 -15.53
C PRO A 417 3.47 42.66 -16.53
N ALA A 418 3.73 43.98 -16.41
CA ALA A 418 3.19 44.99 -17.31
C ALA A 418 3.55 44.79 -18.80
N LYS A 419 4.73 44.19 -19.05
CA LYS A 419 5.22 43.88 -20.42
C LYS A 419 4.76 42.52 -20.95
N GLY A 420 3.81 41.86 -20.23
CA GLY A 420 3.37 40.52 -20.56
C GLY A 420 4.20 39.43 -19.86
N PRO A 421 3.86 38.12 -20.10
CA PRO A 421 4.55 37.02 -19.45
C PRO A 421 6.01 36.90 -19.88
N GLY A 422 6.91 36.81 -18.91
CA GLY A 422 8.34 36.65 -19.15
C GLY A 422 8.79 35.20 -19.22
N PRO A 423 10.13 34.94 -19.32
CA PRO A 423 10.68 33.63 -19.58
C PRO A 423 10.62 32.66 -18.38
N SER A 424 10.12 33.11 -17.24
CA SER A 424 10.00 32.27 -16.04
C SER A 424 8.72 32.46 -15.26
N LEU A 425 8.33 31.40 -14.56
CA LEU A 425 7.19 31.34 -13.64
C LEU A 425 7.69 31.14 -12.21
N VAL A 426 7.29 32.00 -11.29
CA VAL A 426 7.46 31.80 -9.85
C VAL A 426 6.16 31.25 -9.29
N ALA A 427 6.09 29.96 -9.01
CA ALA A 427 4.97 29.33 -8.37
C ALA A 427 5.18 29.38 -6.85
N TRP A 428 4.47 30.31 -6.18
CA TRP A 428 4.65 30.60 -4.76
C TRP A 428 3.42 30.16 -3.96
N PHE A 429 3.61 29.20 -3.11
CA PHE A 429 2.58 28.63 -2.23
C PHE A 429 2.86 29.01 -0.77
N ASP A 430 1.79 29.28 -0.03
CA ASP A 430 1.86 29.61 1.40
C ASP A 430 0.83 28.78 2.19
N GLY A 431 1.09 28.57 3.48
CA GLY A 431 0.18 27.85 4.38
C GLY A 431 -1.19 28.52 4.53
N LEU A 432 -1.25 29.82 4.37
CA LEU A 432 -2.51 30.60 4.36
C LEU A 432 -3.20 30.65 2.99
N GLY A 433 -2.63 30.01 1.98
CA GLY A 433 -3.14 30.03 0.61
C GLY A 433 -2.66 31.25 -0.20
N LYS A 434 -3.30 31.48 -1.36
CA LYS A 434 -2.91 32.53 -2.32
C LYS A 434 -3.04 33.95 -1.78
N ALA A 435 -3.88 34.17 -0.76
CA ALA A 435 -4.07 35.47 -0.12
C ALA A 435 -2.79 36.02 0.51
N ALA A 436 -1.86 35.13 0.94
CA ALA A 436 -0.58 35.52 1.54
C ALA A 436 0.34 36.33 0.59
N LEU A 437 0.06 36.37 -0.71
CA LEU A 437 0.81 37.17 -1.68
C LEU A 437 0.34 38.63 -1.77
N PHE A 438 -0.69 39.00 -1.01
CA PHE A 438 -1.28 40.34 -1.01
C PHE A 438 -1.28 40.91 0.41
N ASP A 439 -1.18 42.26 0.48
CA ASP A 439 -1.35 42.99 1.72
C ASP A 439 -2.86 43.16 2.07
N GLU A 440 -3.15 43.79 3.18
CA GLU A 440 -4.53 44.06 3.65
C GLU A 440 -5.35 44.94 2.68
N GLN A 441 -4.70 45.68 1.80
CA GLN A 441 -5.34 46.50 0.76
C GLN A 441 -5.49 45.74 -0.57
N GLY A 442 -5.16 44.47 -0.61
CA GLY A 442 -5.23 43.64 -1.83
C GLY A 442 -4.16 43.94 -2.87
N LYS A 443 -3.08 44.64 -2.51
CA LYS A 443 -1.93 44.87 -3.38
C LYS A 443 -0.90 43.73 -3.22
N PRO A 444 -0.19 43.36 -4.30
CA PRO A 444 0.92 42.42 -4.18
C PRO A 444 1.94 42.89 -3.14
N ILE A 445 2.40 42.01 -2.25
CA ILE A 445 3.45 42.32 -1.27
C ILE A 445 4.73 42.78 -1.98
N PRO A 446 5.61 43.58 -1.33
CA PRO A 446 6.80 44.15 -1.97
C PRO A 446 7.68 43.13 -2.70
N ALA A 447 7.85 41.95 -2.12
CA ALA A 447 8.63 40.87 -2.74
C ALA A 447 8.03 40.38 -4.07
N VAL A 448 6.70 40.21 -4.11
CA VAL A 448 5.98 39.83 -5.34
C VAL A 448 6.06 40.96 -6.38
N ARG A 449 5.93 42.21 -5.96
CA ARG A 449 6.05 43.38 -6.84
C ARG A 449 7.43 43.39 -7.53
N ARG A 450 8.52 43.21 -6.78
CA ARG A 450 9.89 43.15 -7.36
C ARG A 450 10.06 42.05 -8.41
N LEU A 451 9.45 40.89 -8.18
CA LEU A 451 9.46 39.79 -9.16
C LEU A 451 8.72 40.15 -10.44
N LEU A 452 7.54 40.80 -10.32
CA LEU A 452 6.78 41.28 -11.48
C LEU A 452 7.54 42.38 -12.25
N ASP A 453 8.18 43.32 -11.55
CA ASP A 453 8.98 44.40 -12.18
C ASP A 453 10.20 43.84 -12.94
N ALA A 454 10.75 42.73 -12.45
CA ALA A 454 11.84 42.01 -13.12
C ALA A 454 11.36 41.09 -14.28
N GLY A 455 10.03 41.05 -14.53
CA GLY A 455 9.49 40.29 -15.66
C GLY A 455 9.05 38.85 -15.33
N HIS A 456 9.09 38.44 -14.08
CA HIS A 456 8.61 37.10 -13.70
C HIS A 456 7.08 37.08 -13.53
N SER A 457 6.40 36.10 -14.11
CA SER A 457 5.01 35.82 -13.75
C SER A 457 4.95 35.10 -12.39
N VAL A 458 3.98 35.48 -11.54
CA VAL A 458 3.81 34.87 -10.21
C VAL A 458 2.48 34.15 -10.12
N LEU A 459 2.52 32.88 -9.77
CA LEU A 459 1.36 31.98 -9.63
C LEU A 459 1.23 31.53 -8.18
N SER A 460 0.00 31.57 -7.66
CA SER A 460 -0.32 30.94 -6.37
C SER A 460 -1.67 30.20 -6.44
N ALA A 461 -1.92 29.33 -5.49
CA ALA A 461 -3.18 28.61 -5.39
C ALA A 461 -3.51 28.23 -3.95
N ASP A 462 -4.81 28.06 -3.69
CA ASP A 462 -5.30 27.43 -2.47
C ASP A 462 -5.31 25.92 -2.69
N VAL A 463 -4.28 25.24 -2.17
CA VAL A 463 -4.19 23.79 -2.24
C VAL A 463 -5.10 23.14 -1.19
N TYR A 464 -5.29 21.84 -1.26
CA TYR A 464 -6.20 21.10 -0.40
C TYR A 464 -6.13 21.51 1.07
N LEU A 465 -7.28 21.93 1.64
CA LEU A 465 -7.41 22.42 3.02
C LEU A 465 -6.54 23.65 3.33
N THR A 466 -6.48 24.61 2.40
CA THR A 466 -5.91 25.94 2.62
C THR A 466 -6.77 27.03 2.00
N GLY A 467 -6.62 28.27 2.43
CA GLY A 467 -7.31 29.44 1.89
C GLY A 467 -8.83 29.26 1.76
N GLU A 468 -9.38 29.49 0.56
CA GLU A 468 -10.82 29.34 0.26
C GLU A 468 -11.34 27.91 0.41
N LEU A 469 -10.47 26.90 0.47
CA LEU A 469 -10.85 25.51 0.68
C LEU A 469 -10.95 25.12 2.16
N THR A 470 -10.91 26.11 3.06
CA THR A 470 -11.16 25.94 4.49
C THR A 470 -12.46 26.63 4.89
N ARG A 471 -13.07 26.17 5.99
CA ARG A 471 -14.37 26.68 6.42
C ARG A 471 -14.31 28.13 6.94
N ASP A 472 -13.20 28.54 7.52
CA ASP A 472 -12.99 29.81 8.21
C ASP A 472 -11.69 30.53 7.79
N GLY A 473 -11.08 30.11 6.69
CA GLY A 473 -9.80 30.64 6.21
C GLY A 473 -8.58 30.22 7.03
N LYS A 474 -8.77 29.42 8.11
CA LYS A 474 -7.70 29.04 9.01
C LYS A 474 -7.06 27.69 8.59
N PRO A 475 -5.76 27.49 8.86
CA PRO A 475 -5.11 26.21 8.60
C PRO A 475 -5.76 25.06 9.36
N VAL A 476 -6.01 23.97 8.67
CA VAL A 476 -6.56 22.75 9.26
C VAL A 476 -5.47 22.04 10.06
N THR A 477 -5.72 21.85 11.36
CA THR A 477 -4.78 21.21 12.31
C THR A 477 -5.11 19.76 12.63
N ARG A 478 -6.29 19.29 12.24
CA ARG A 478 -6.76 17.91 12.43
C ARG A 478 -7.60 17.45 11.25
N VAL A 479 -7.51 16.17 10.92
CA VAL A 479 -8.32 15.52 9.90
C VAL A 479 -8.93 14.23 10.46
N ASP A 480 -10.13 13.89 10.02
CA ASP A 480 -10.77 12.66 10.47
C ASP A 480 -10.07 11.44 9.90
N THR A 481 -9.81 10.48 10.79
CA THR A 481 -9.35 9.15 10.44
C THR A 481 -10.26 8.10 11.07
N HIS A 482 -10.67 7.11 10.30
CA HIS A 482 -11.58 6.09 10.81
C HIS A 482 -10.89 5.14 11.80
N GLY A 483 -11.46 5.02 13.00
CA GLY A 483 -11.04 4.07 14.02
C GLY A 483 -9.63 4.26 14.58
N SER A 484 -9.09 3.20 15.16
CA SER A 484 -7.77 3.19 15.82
C SER A 484 -6.60 2.90 14.89
N PHE A 485 -6.86 2.54 13.64
CA PHE A 485 -5.85 2.16 12.65
C PHE A 485 -6.00 2.98 11.36
N VAL A 486 -5.05 3.85 11.08
CA VAL A 486 -5.12 4.76 9.92
C VAL A 486 -5.15 4.03 8.56
N GLY A 487 -4.79 2.75 8.51
CA GLY A 487 -4.93 1.92 7.32
C GLY A 487 -6.37 1.77 6.84
N TYR A 488 -7.37 1.95 7.72
CA TYR A 488 -8.79 1.99 7.34
C TYR A 488 -9.16 3.27 6.57
N THR A 489 -8.42 4.36 6.76
CA THR A 489 -8.57 5.60 6.00
C THR A 489 -7.60 5.65 4.83
N TYR A 490 -6.29 5.57 5.11
CA TYR A 490 -5.25 5.72 4.10
C TYR A 490 -4.95 4.44 3.32
N GLY A 491 -5.67 3.37 3.56
CA GLY A 491 -5.75 2.22 2.66
C GLY A 491 -6.53 2.53 1.38
N TYR A 492 -7.49 3.46 1.46
CA TYR A 492 -8.44 3.80 0.39
C TYR A 492 -8.29 5.24 -0.10
N ASN A 493 -7.81 6.13 0.76
CA ASN A 493 -7.70 7.56 0.50
C ASN A 493 -6.24 8.01 0.57
N LEU A 494 -5.92 9.04 -0.20
CA LEU A 494 -4.64 9.71 -0.08
C LEU A 494 -4.59 10.58 1.18
N PRO A 495 -3.43 10.68 1.87
CA PRO A 495 -3.23 11.63 2.95
C PRO A 495 -3.41 13.09 2.50
N PRO A 496 -3.82 14.02 3.38
CA PRO A 496 -3.96 15.45 3.04
C PRO A 496 -2.67 16.06 2.48
N LEU A 497 -1.52 15.72 3.04
CA LEU A 497 -0.22 16.14 2.50
C LEU A 497 -0.04 15.72 1.02
N THR A 498 -0.44 14.50 0.67
CA THR A 498 -0.37 14.00 -0.72
C THR A 498 -1.31 14.80 -1.62
N HIS A 499 -2.52 15.16 -1.16
CA HIS A 499 -3.43 16.02 -1.94
C HIS A 499 -2.82 17.40 -2.19
N ARG A 500 -2.23 18.05 -1.19
CA ARG A 500 -1.53 19.33 -1.33
C ARG A 500 -0.41 19.27 -2.37
N ILE A 501 0.42 18.23 -2.33
CA ILE A 501 1.51 18.03 -3.30
C ILE A 501 0.94 17.84 -4.72
N ARG A 502 -0.13 17.06 -4.88
CA ARG A 502 -0.80 16.87 -6.17
C ARG A 502 -1.41 18.17 -6.71
N ASP A 503 -1.94 19.02 -5.84
CA ASP A 503 -2.48 20.32 -6.24
C ASP A 503 -1.37 21.23 -6.73
N VAL A 504 -0.24 21.33 -6.01
CA VAL A 504 0.95 22.06 -6.47
C VAL A 504 1.38 21.57 -7.86
N LEU A 505 1.50 20.26 -8.05
CA LEU A 505 1.90 19.66 -9.32
C LEU A 505 0.91 19.97 -10.46
N THR A 506 -0.39 19.92 -10.17
CA THR A 506 -1.46 20.18 -11.15
C THR A 506 -1.45 21.62 -11.60
N VAL A 507 -1.44 22.56 -10.67
CA VAL A 507 -1.45 24.01 -10.95
C VAL A 507 -0.17 24.40 -11.70
N VAL A 508 1.00 23.97 -11.23
CA VAL A 508 2.27 24.25 -11.90
C VAL A 508 2.32 23.68 -13.32
N SER A 509 1.81 22.46 -13.54
CA SER A 509 1.77 21.85 -14.88
C SER A 509 0.85 22.62 -15.82
N ALA A 510 -0.34 23.02 -15.37
CA ALA A 510 -1.32 23.78 -16.15
C ALA A 510 -0.74 25.10 -16.64
N PHE A 511 -0.15 25.87 -15.72
CA PHE A 511 0.35 27.22 -16.04
C PHE A 511 1.71 27.21 -16.74
N THR A 512 2.56 26.25 -16.50
CA THR A 512 3.78 26.06 -17.29
C THR A 512 3.46 25.83 -18.77
N THR A 513 2.45 25.03 -19.07
CA THR A 513 2.00 24.78 -20.45
C THR A 513 1.40 26.05 -21.07
N LYS A 514 0.48 26.73 -20.35
CA LYS A 514 -0.17 27.99 -20.80
C LYS A 514 0.85 29.08 -21.12
N LEU A 515 1.79 29.34 -20.19
CA LEU A 515 2.77 30.41 -20.34
C LEU A 515 3.86 30.06 -21.35
N SER A 516 4.28 28.80 -21.47
CA SER A 516 5.23 28.40 -22.52
C SER A 516 4.67 28.66 -23.92
N ALA A 517 3.39 28.43 -24.15
CA ALA A 517 2.74 28.73 -25.41
C ALA A 517 2.68 30.25 -25.68
N ALA A 518 2.38 31.04 -24.64
CA ALA A 518 2.30 32.51 -24.76
C ALA A 518 3.65 33.18 -25.03
N VAL A 519 4.72 32.74 -24.35
CA VAL A 519 6.07 33.35 -24.47
C VAL A 519 6.77 32.98 -25.80
N ASN A 520 6.54 31.78 -26.31
CA ASN A 520 7.27 31.24 -27.47
C ASN A 520 6.48 31.25 -28.78
N GLY A 521 5.32 31.94 -28.83
CA GLY A 521 4.50 32.02 -30.05
C GLY A 521 4.08 30.65 -30.59
N GLY A 522 3.94 29.63 -29.73
CA GLY A 522 3.61 28.23 -30.09
C GLY A 522 4.84 27.39 -30.52
N GLN A 523 6.01 27.93 -30.61
CA GLN A 523 7.23 27.21 -31.02
C GLN A 523 7.95 26.53 -29.86
N GLY A 524 7.33 25.64 -29.13
CA GLY A 524 7.95 24.61 -28.28
C GLY A 524 8.99 24.99 -27.21
N GLY A 525 9.22 26.28 -26.95
CA GLY A 525 10.16 26.79 -25.94
C GLY A 525 9.63 26.49 -24.52
N ARG A 526 10.55 26.24 -23.57
CA ARG A 526 10.21 25.96 -22.16
C ARG A 526 10.60 27.15 -21.28
N ILE A 527 9.65 27.60 -20.44
CA ILE A 527 9.93 28.61 -19.41
C ILE A 527 10.61 27.97 -18.18
N GLY A 528 11.43 28.74 -17.45
CA GLY A 528 11.95 28.37 -16.14
C GLY A 528 10.83 28.33 -15.10
N VAL A 529 10.91 27.39 -14.16
CA VAL A 529 9.92 27.26 -13.09
C VAL A 529 10.61 27.30 -11.73
N HIS A 530 10.45 28.41 -11.02
CA HIS A 530 10.84 28.53 -9.63
C HIS A 530 9.70 28.04 -8.75
N LEU A 531 9.98 27.21 -7.73
CA LEU A 531 9.02 26.78 -6.75
C LEU A 531 9.34 27.43 -5.41
N VAL A 532 8.37 28.09 -4.81
CA VAL A 532 8.53 28.76 -3.52
C VAL A 532 7.46 28.25 -2.54
N GLY A 533 7.90 27.89 -1.33
CA GLY A 533 7.01 27.49 -0.23
C GLY A 533 7.35 28.24 1.06
N THR A 534 6.39 28.97 1.58
CA THR A 534 6.47 29.74 2.85
C THR A 534 5.33 29.36 3.78
N GLY A 535 5.31 29.86 5.01
CA GLY A 535 4.18 29.69 5.93
C GLY A 535 3.73 28.24 6.16
N GLY A 536 4.65 27.25 6.13
CA GLY A 536 4.34 25.81 6.25
C GLY A 536 4.17 25.07 4.90
N ALA A 537 4.13 25.80 3.77
CA ALA A 537 4.04 25.17 2.44
C ALA A 537 5.40 24.65 1.91
N GLY A 538 6.52 24.97 2.57
CA GLY A 538 7.85 24.55 2.14
C GLY A 538 7.97 23.03 1.97
N THR A 539 7.41 22.27 2.90
CA THR A 539 7.38 20.81 2.81
C THR A 539 6.62 20.33 1.56
N TRP A 540 5.48 20.94 1.22
CA TRP A 540 4.70 20.54 0.05
C TRP A 540 5.44 20.80 -1.24
N VAL A 541 6.10 21.95 -1.31
CA VAL A 541 6.84 22.42 -2.48
C VAL A 541 8.10 21.59 -2.74
N VAL A 542 8.89 21.29 -1.71
CA VAL A 542 10.10 20.47 -1.89
C VAL A 542 9.75 19.02 -2.26
N LEU A 543 8.68 18.48 -1.70
CA LEU A 543 8.20 17.14 -2.05
C LEU A 543 7.56 17.10 -3.44
N ALA A 544 6.89 18.18 -3.87
CA ALA A 544 6.43 18.32 -5.26
C ALA A 544 7.61 18.33 -6.24
N ARG A 545 8.67 19.11 -5.96
CA ARG A 545 9.90 19.11 -6.76
C ARG A 545 10.51 17.72 -6.87
N ALA A 546 10.54 16.97 -5.79
CA ALA A 546 11.10 15.62 -5.73
C ALA A 546 10.47 14.63 -6.72
N VAL A 547 9.19 14.82 -7.06
CA VAL A 547 8.44 13.94 -7.96
C VAL A 547 8.13 14.56 -9.33
N MET A 548 8.47 15.83 -9.55
CA MET A 548 8.34 16.46 -10.87
C MET A 548 9.25 15.77 -11.89
N SER A 549 8.78 15.63 -13.13
CA SER A 549 9.59 15.07 -14.20
C SER A 549 10.82 15.95 -14.47
N ARG A 550 12.00 15.33 -14.59
CA ARG A 550 13.29 16.02 -14.72
C ARG A 550 13.39 16.93 -15.92
N GLY A 551 12.70 16.64 -17.01
CA GLY A 551 12.70 17.47 -18.20
C GLY A 551 12.06 18.85 -18.02
N ARG A 552 11.14 19.00 -17.06
CA ARG A 552 10.47 20.28 -16.71
C ARG A 552 11.15 20.99 -15.53
N ALA A 553 11.88 20.25 -14.69
CA ALA A 553 12.47 20.75 -13.44
C ALA A 553 13.86 21.35 -13.59
N SER A 554 14.51 21.28 -14.77
CA SER A 554 15.93 21.59 -14.92
C SER A 554 16.28 23.09 -14.97
N ARG A 555 15.28 23.98 -15.04
CA ARG A 555 15.50 25.43 -15.08
C ARG A 555 14.65 26.12 -14.01
N GLY A 556 15.27 26.48 -12.89
CA GLY A 556 14.64 27.20 -11.78
C GLY A 556 15.07 26.68 -10.41
N VAL A 557 14.98 27.55 -9.41
CA VAL A 557 15.32 27.23 -8.02
C VAL A 557 14.08 26.78 -7.26
N THR A 558 14.26 25.87 -6.30
CA THR A 558 13.27 25.56 -5.27
C THR A 558 13.69 26.23 -3.98
N ILE A 559 12.84 27.09 -3.42
CA ILE A 559 13.03 27.78 -2.15
C ILE A 559 11.93 27.30 -1.21
N ALA A 560 12.28 26.61 -0.15
CA ALA A 560 11.32 25.95 0.73
C ALA A 560 11.63 26.26 2.19
N ASP A 561 10.77 27.02 2.85
CA ASP A 561 10.80 27.18 4.30
C ASP A 561 9.97 26.09 4.95
N VAL A 562 10.61 25.16 5.65
CA VAL A 562 9.95 24.01 6.27
C VAL A 562 9.49 24.27 7.72
N GLY A 563 9.79 25.45 8.30
CA GLY A 563 9.30 25.86 9.62
C GLY A 563 9.59 24.87 10.75
N GLY A 564 10.76 24.22 10.74
CA GLY A 564 11.14 23.22 11.74
C GLY A 564 10.43 21.87 11.59
N PHE A 565 9.72 21.63 10.48
CA PHE A 565 8.97 20.41 10.24
C PHE A 565 9.89 19.20 10.09
N SER A 566 9.51 18.12 10.75
CA SER A 566 10.11 16.79 10.62
C SER A 566 9.01 15.73 10.77
N PHE A 567 9.05 14.69 9.95
CA PHE A 567 8.13 13.56 10.09
C PHE A 567 8.29 12.83 11.42
N SER A 568 9.49 12.82 12.01
CA SER A 568 9.72 12.20 13.33
C SER A 568 9.05 12.92 14.48
N LYS A 569 8.64 14.18 14.31
CA LYS A 569 7.92 14.97 15.30
C LYS A 569 6.41 14.75 15.29
N ILE A 570 5.86 14.06 14.29
CA ILE A 570 4.43 13.76 14.22
C ILE A 570 4.09 12.70 15.27
N THR A 571 3.19 13.05 16.17
CA THR A 571 2.75 12.19 17.29
C THR A 571 1.28 11.80 17.19
N ARG A 572 0.50 12.45 16.31
CA ARG A 572 -0.94 12.24 16.20
C ARG A 572 -1.31 11.65 14.84
N ARG A 573 -2.30 10.76 14.83
CA ARG A 573 -2.82 10.10 13.61
C ARG A 573 -3.66 11.02 12.75
N ASP A 574 -4.28 12.02 13.36
CA ASP A 574 -5.12 13.05 12.74
C ASP A 574 -4.33 14.28 12.27
N ASP A 575 -3.01 14.21 12.27
CA ASP A 575 -2.16 15.28 11.75
C ASP A 575 -2.26 15.37 10.22
N PRO A 576 -2.62 16.55 9.66
CA PRO A 576 -2.74 16.72 8.21
C PRO A 576 -1.41 16.58 7.44
N MET A 577 -0.27 16.60 8.15
CA MET A 577 1.05 16.37 7.57
C MET A 577 1.51 14.91 7.68
N LEU A 578 0.70 14.02 8.27
CA LEU A 578 1.03 12.60 8.36
C LEU A 578 1.13 11.99 6.96
N LEU A 579 2.31 11.43 6.67
CA LEU A 579 2.57 10.68 5.44
C LEU A 579 3.01 9.26 5.81
N PRO A 580 2.13 8.27 5.67
CA PRO A 580 2.51 6.88 5.91
C PRO A 580 3.75 6.49 5.10
N GLY A 581 4.75 5.91 5.75
CA GLY A 581 5.98 5.49 5.10
C GLY A 581 7.07 6.56 4.97
N ALA A 582 6.85 7.80 5.40
CA ALA A 582 7.85 8.85 5.26
C ALA A 582 9.20 8.48 5.89
N LEU A 583 9.21 7.98 7.13
CA LEU A 583 10.45 7.59 7.82
C LEU A 583 11.09 6.34 7.23
N LYS A 584 10.33 5.45 6.61
CA LYS A 584 10.88 4.29 5.89
C LYS A 584 11.83 4.71 4.76
N TYR A 585 11.60 5.88 4.20
CA TYR A 585 12.35 6.41 3.05
C TYR A 585 13.20 7.64 3.40
N GLY A 586 13.61 7.74 4.68
CA GLY A 586 14.56 8.74 5.15
C GLY A 586 13.96 10.08 5.52
N GLY A 587 12.67 10.14 5.82
CA GLY A 587 11.97 11.34 6.25
C GLY A 587 11.95 12.44 5.20
N LEU A 588 11.87 13.68 5.67
CA LEU A 588 11.85 14.86 4.81
C LEU A 588 13.07 14.91 3.88
N GLY A 589 14.27 14.79 4.43
CA GLY A 589 15.51 14.89 3.66
C GLY A 589 15.67 13.75 2.65
N GLY A 590 15.26 12.52 3.03
CA GLY A 590 15.29 11.39 2.11
C GLY A 590 14.38 11.57 0.91
N LEU A 591 13.16 12.02 1.12
CA LEU A 591 12.23 12.27 0.01
C LEU A 591 12.66 13.51 -0.81
N ALA A 592 13.06 14.61 -0.16
CA ALA A 592 13.51 15.84 -0.81
C ALA A 592 14.77 15.64 -1.68
N ALA A 593 15.64 14.70 -1.31
CA ALA A 593 16.85 14.37 -2.05
C ALA A 593 16.59 13.90 -3.51
N LEU A 594 15.38 13.44 -3.81
CA LEU A 594 14.97 13.11 -5.18
C LEU A 594 14.93 14.32 -6.11
N ALA A 595 14.87 15.56 -5.57
CA ALA A 595 14.94 16.79 -6.34
C ALA A 595 16.31 17.03 -7.00
N ALA A 596 17.37 16.41 -6.49
CA ALA A 596 18.72 16.54 -7.03
C ALA A 596 18.81 16.10 -8.51
N PRO A 597 19.52 16.85 -9.38
CA PRO A 597 20.44 17.97 -9.10
C PRO A 597 19.79 19.37 -9.16
N SER A 598 18.44 19.52 -9.17
CA SER A 598 17.81 20.84 -9.22
C SER A 598 18.24 21.70 -8.03
N VAL A 599 18.45 22.99 -8.25
CA VAL A 599 18.86 23.92 -7.19
C VAL A 599 17.83 23.95 -6.07
N LEU A 600 18.27 23.75 -4.83
CA LEU A 600 17.42 23.75 -3.65
C LEU A 600 17.98 24.64 -2.54
N VAL A 601 17.15 25.58 -2.07
CA VAL A 601 17.35 26.34 -0.85
C VAL A 601 16.32 25.85 0.17
N LEU A 602 16.76 25.22 1.24
CA LEU A 602 15.91 24.71 2.32
C LEU A 602 16.15 25.58 3.57
N GLY A 603 15.15 26.33 3.99
CA GLY A 603 15.18 27.17 5.19
C GLY A 603 14.24 26.66 6.28
N GLY A 604 14.27 27.33 7.44
CA GLY A 604 13.49 26.93 8.59
C GLY A 604 13.86 25.53 9.10
N THR A 605 15.14 25.14 9.01
CA THR A 605 15.56 23.79 9.41
C THR A 605 15.97 23.71 10.89
N GLU A 606 15.80 24.77 11.66
CA GLU A 606 16.01 24.75 13.10
C GLU A 606 15.13 23.70 13.77
N GLY A 607 15.73 22.84 14.58
CA GLY A 607 15.04 21.72 15.22
C GLY A 607 14.70 20.53 14.31
N VAL A 608 15.02 20.55 13.02
CA VAL A 608 14.96 19.34 12.18
C VAL A 608 16.13 18.43 12.55
N PRO A 609 15.91 17.14 12.83
CA PRO A 609 16.99 16.23 13.19
C PRO A 609 18.07 16.14 12.09
N LYS A 610 19.33 16.22 12.48
CA LYS A 610 20.47 16.10 11.53
C LYS A 610 20.43 14.79 10.73
N SER A 611 19.94 13.71 11.35
CA SER A 611 19.74 12.40 10.70
C SER A 611 18.74 12.45 9.53
N GLU A 612 17.72 13.32 9.59
CA GLU A 612 16.80 13.52 8.47
C GLU A 612 17.39 14.40 7.36
N LEU A 613 18.31 15.30 7.64
CA LEU A 613 18.95 16.19 6.65
C LEU A 613 20.19 15.55 5.98
N SER A 614 20.84 14.62 6.66
CA SER A 614 22.05 13.95 6.16
C SER A 614 21.88 13.26 4.81
N PRO A 615 20.78 12.51 4.54
CA PRO A 615 20.53 11.94 3.22
C PRO A 615 20.43 12.99 2.09
N LEU A 616 19.82 14.14 2.41
CA LEU A 616 19.68 15.25 1.45
C LEU A 616 21.05 15.76 1.00
N ARG A 617 21.93 16.11 1.95
CA ARG A 617 23.29 16.57 1.67
C ARG A 617 24.04 15.56 0.81
N ARG A 618 24.07 14.29 1.26
CA ARG A 618 24.81 13.23 0.58
C ARG A 618 24.34 12.98 -0.86
N ILE A 619 23.05 12.98 -1.11
CA ILE A 619 22.53 12.75 -2.47
C ILE A 619 22.80 13.95 -3.38
N TYR A 620 22.74 15.18 -2.85
CA TYR A 620 23.09 16.37 -3.60
C TYR A 620 24.56 16.40 -3.97
N ASP A 621 25.47 16.04 -3.04
CA ASP A 621 26.91 15.91 -3.30
C ASP A 621 27.19 14.89 -4.42
N VAL A 622 26.57 13.69 -4.35
CA VAL A 622 26.76 12.64 -5.36
C VAL A 622 26.13 13.01 -6.72
N ALA A 623 25.06 13.81 -6.72
CA ALA A 623 24.36 14.24 -7.92
C ALA A 623 24.94 15.51 -8.55
N ASP A 624 25.97 16.10 -7.94
CA ASP A 624 26.57 17.37 -8.35
C ASP A 624 25.51 18.49 -8.42
N GLY A 625 24.67 18.55 -7.37
CA GLY A 625 23.55 19.47 -7.25
C GLY A 625 23.84 20.64 -6.30
N GLU A 626 23.26 21.81 -6.57
CA GLU A 626 23.39 23.00 -5.70
C GLU A 626 22.37 22.93 -4.57
N LEU A 627 22.88 22.88 -3.32
CA LEU A 627 22.09 22.77 -2.08
C LEU A 627 22.52 23.83 -1.06
N SER A 628 21.58 24.66 -0.62
CA SER A 628 21.75 25.55 0.53
C SER A 628 20.78 25.17 1.64
N ILE A 629 21.26 24.95 2.86
CA ILE A 629 20.43 24.66 4.04
C ILE A 629 20.65 25.77 5.07
N LYS A 630 19.54 26.42 5.47
CA LYS A 630 19.52 27.53 6.43
C LYS A 630 18.72 27.15 7.68
N ALA A 631 19.23 27.45 8.85
CA ALA A 631 18.52 27.16 10.12
C ALA A 631 17.27 28.04 10.25
N GLY A 632 17.42 29.34 10.08
CA GLY A 632 16.30 30.30 10.20
C GLY A 632 15.30 30.25 9.05
N SER A 633 14.16 30.90 9.27
CA SER A 633 13.10 31.05 8.26
C SER A 633 13.55 31.90 7.07
N ILE A 634 12.86 31.74 5.94
CA ILE A 634 13.12 32.51 4.71
C ILE A 634 12.03 33.58 4.57
N SER A 635 12.43 34.86 4.69
CA SER A 635 11.52 35.98 4.46
C SER A 635 11.13 36.11 2.99
N ALA A 636 9.98 36.74 2.70
CA ALA A 636 9.53 37.03 1.35
C ALA A 636 10.57 37.84 0.55
N ASP A 637 11.23 38.80 1.19
CA ASP A 637 12.28 39.60 0.57
C ASP A 637 13.50 38.77 0.20
N SER A 638 13.89 37.83 1.06
CA SER A 638 14.95 36.86 0.76
C SER A 638 14.61 35.97 -0.43
N VAL A 639 13.33 35.58 -0.57
CA VAL A 639 12.86 34.81 -1.73
C VAL A 639 13.08 35.61 -3.02
N ALA A 640 12.59 36.86 -3.08
CA ALA A 640 12.77 37.71 -4.23
C ALA A 640 14.24 37.91 -4.58
N PHE A 641 15.07 38.23 -3.59
CA PHE A 641 16.53 38.40 -3.80
C PHE A 641 17.19 37.14 -4.38
N MET A 642 16.89 35.96 -3.85
CA MET A 642 17.46 34.69 -4.33
C MET A 642 17.02 34.30 -5.75
N ILE A 643 15.84 34.73 -6.19
CA ILE A 643 15.39 34.50 -7.57
C ILE A 643 16.03 35.51 -8.54
N LEU A 644 16.08 36.78 -8.14
CA LEU A 644 16.62 37.87 -9.00
C LEU A 644 18.15 37.85 -9.12
N GLY A 645 18.86 37.28 -8.18
CA GLY A 645 20.30 37.10 -8.21
C GLY A 645 20.80 35.91 -9.06
N ARG A 646 19.93 35.25 -9.78
CA ARG A 646 20.21 34.10 -10.66
C ARG A 646 19.80 34.40 -12.10
#